data_a4eb20965476447514bd7a91045384f1
#
_entry.id   a4eb20965476447514bd7a91045384f1
#
_cell.length_a   1.000
_cell.length_b   1.000
_cell.length_c   1.000
_cell.angle_alpha   90.00
_cell.angle_beta   90.00
_cell.angle_gamma   90.00
#
_symmetry.space_group_name_H-M   'P 1'
#
loop_
_entity.id
_entity.type
_entity.pdbx_description
1 polymer ?
#
loop_
_entity_poly.entity_id
_entity_poly.type
_entity_poly.pdbx_seq_one_letter_code
_entity_poly.pdbx_strand_id
1 'polypeptide(L)'
;MMRPLVLVVLSLGFASQLSAQGDSWVVRDFRVEGAQWISEGTVYNYLPINIGDTVDDERLREAFRTLYETGFFQDMEFRRDGDTLIIAVLERPRIEEFTFSGNKDIDDEQLEESMRGIGLTAGKTLDRAILEEVRQVLTEEYHGRGKYAASVETIVEPLPDNRVRVAIEIQEGDRAKIRQINIVGNTIFEDEDLLEAFESSTGGGLFGFMRDNDRYSRQALEGDLESLRSYYMDRGYADFRIESPQVTISPDKRDIFITIAIEEGELYTISEVDVVGEMVVPEAQLRQFILAQPGQVFSQQLLSLSEELISNRLGADGYAFAQVRAVPELNEDTKEVSVRFLVDPQNRVYVRRINFNGADSVNDEVFRRELRQLEGSYLSNADLERSQTRLQLLPYVESVEFETVPVPGYPDLVDVDFEIEEGLPGQFGGSIGFSDSQGIILGGEFVHANFMGTGKRVALNLRGGKYYKVYDVNFTDPYRNVDGLARTISFSYQDITQFTNATSDFSTTTLTAGLNWGYPITEYQIFRFGFAAQHAELLTSIFSSDQARQWVQANGQSFSVPGATNVFGTEINSLELVAGWSYEGLNRAIFPDAGQRVFLNFNASVPGSEVEYFVTRFNFDKYFRLPGAWRFRINSEVSLGRGYGDTTALPPFRNFFGGGPGTVRGFKESWLGPRDSLSNPNGGNMMVANQFELIIPTPEKMAGSARMSLFFDLGNVFYTDGIEFFDKLGDPISYDYDFNRLKRSAGVAVQWMSPMGLLRFSYASPMNADESSDRFYGDEIERFQFSVGSAF
;
A
#
# COMPACT_ATOMS: atom_id res chain seq x y z
N MET A 1 61.53 31.54 47.98
CA MET A 1 62.06 31.87 49.33
C MET A 1 61.52 30.86 50.32
N MET A 2 62.46 30.21 50.91
CA MET A 2 62.52 29.56 52.25
C MET A 2 61.71 28.30 52.54
N ARG A 3 62.41 27.18 52.48
CA ARG A 3 62.27 26.01 53.39
C ARG A 3 62.71 26.40 54.83
N PRO A 4 62.26 25.69 55.88
CA PRO A 4 63.05 24.66 56.46
C PRO A 4 62.31 23.40 56.82
N LEU A 5 62.78 22.17 56.67
CA LEU A 5 63.77 21.34 57.33
C LEU A 5 63.51 21.11 58.82
N VAL A 6 63.60 19.77 59.15
CA VAL A 6 63.88 19.23 60.51
C VAL A 6 62.68 18.59 61.20
N LEU A 7 62.66 17.34 61.67
CA LEU A 7 63.71 16.45 62.25
C LEU A 7 63.15 15.00 62.30
N VAL A 8 64.00 14.05 62.09
CA VAL A 8 63.89 12.62 62.37
C VAL A 8 64.02 12.35 63.87
N VAL A 9 63.01 11.55 64.39
CA VAL A 9 63.29 10.81 65.66
C VAL A 9 62.91 9.35 65.43
N LEU A 10 63.86 8.48 65.34
CA LEU A 10 63.78 7.07 65.50
C LEU A 10 63.34 6.69 66.93
N SER A 11 62.22 5.97 67.05
CA SER A 11 61.95 5.15 68.25
C SER A 11 61.55 3.74 67.75
N LEU A 12 62.47 2.80 67.96
CA LEU A 12 62.23 1.39 67.92
C LEU A 12 61.19 1.02 68.96
N GLY A 13 60.00 0.69 68.52
CA GLY A 13 58.94 0.05 69.32
C GLY A 13 58.73 -1.36 68.77
N PHE A 14 59.07 -2.38 69.55
CA PHE A 14 58.68 -3.77 69.29
C PHE A 14 57.15 -3.82 69.10
N ALA A 15 56.69 -4.06 67.88
CA ALA A 15 55.35 -4.48 67.63
C ALA A 15 55.27 -5.99 67.69
N SER A 16 54.77 -6.48 68.77
CA SER A 16 54.28 -7.86 68.88
C SER A 16 53.19 -8.03 67.80
N GLN A 17 53.43 -8.89 66.87
CA GLN A 17 52.39 -9.42 65.99
C GLN A 17 51.36 -10.20 66.85
N LEU A 18 50.24 -9.55 67.20
CA LEU A 18 49.03 -10.30 67.50
C LEU A 18 48.53 -10.84 66.15
N SER A 19 48.82 -12.07 65.88
CA SER A 19 48.05 -12.86 64.95
C SER A 19 46.62 -12.94 65.49
N ALA A 20 45.69 -12.16 64.94
CA ALA A 20 44.27 -12.44 65.08
C ALA A 20 44.01 -13.74 64.33
N GLN A 21 44.17 -14.89 65.03
CA GLN A 21 43.62 -16.15 64.65
C GLN A 21 42.08 -15.93 64.62
N GLY A 22 41.51 -15.71 63.48
CA GLY A 22 40.08 -15.71 63.30
C GLY A 22 39.58 -17.11 63.78
N ASP A 23 38.61 -17.07 64.70
CA ASP A 23 37.98 -18.24 65.33
C ASP A 23 37.31 -19.08 64.25
N SER A 24 38.10 -20.04 63.63
CA SER A 24 37.58 -20.96 62.63
C SER A 24 36.76 -22.05 63.29
N TRP A 25 35.59 -22.35 62.74
CA TRP A 25 34.65 -23.34 63.30
C TRP A 25 34.08 -24.20 62.17
N VAL A 26 33.55 -25.40 62.52
CA VAL A 26 32.92 -26.31 61.54
C VAL A 26 31.45 -26.11 61.52
N VAL A 27 30.86 -25.82 60.33
CA VAL A 27 29.42 -25.70 60.15
C VAL A 27 28.80 -27.09 60.09
N ARG A 28 27.90 -27.38 61.02
CA ARG A 28 27.15 -28.65 61.10
C ARG A 28 25.73 -28.51 60.61
N ASP A 29 25.18 -27.33 60.56
CA ASP A 29 23.82 -27.07 60.14
C ASP A 29 23.67 -25.64 59.60
N PHE A 30 22.67 -25.42 58.78
CA PHE A 30 22.26 -24.11 58.25
C PHE A 30 20.81 -23.81 58.67
N ARG A 31 20.56 -22.56 58.97
CA ARG A 31 19.22 -22.06 59.20
C ARG A 31 19.03 -20.74 58.48
N VAL A 32 18.00 -20.66 57.60
CA VAL A 32 17.63 -19.42 56.94
C VAL A 32 16.48 -18.79 57.70
N GLU A 33 16.62 -17.54 58.05
CA GLU A 33 15.57 -16.75 58.74
C GLU A 33 15.17 -15.56 57.89
N GLY A 34 13.88 -15.27 57.79
CA GLY A 34 13.33 -14.11 57.08
C GLY A 34 13.03 -14.34 55.60
N ALA A 35 13.32 -15.52 55.05
CA ALA A 35 12.94 -15.88 53.68
C ALA A 35 11.41 -16.01 53.59
N GLN A 36 10.81 -15.45 52.56
CA GLN A 36 9.37 -15.46 52.29
C GLN A 36 9.02 -16.15 50.96
N TRP A 37 9.73 -15.84 49.88
CA TRP A 37 9.52 -16.34 48.54
C TRP A 37 10.65 -17.25 48.09
N ILE A 38 11.85 -16.99 48.55
CA ILE A 38 13.04 -17.75 48.17
C ILE A 38 13.11 -18.97 49.11
N SER A 39 13.14 -20.16 48.49
CA SER A 39 13.24 -21.38 49.30
C SER A 39 14.61 -21.45 49.97
N GLU A 40 14.66 -22.01 51.18
CA GLU A 40 15.92 -22.29 51.88
C GLU A 40 16.91 -23.07 51.00
N GLY A 41 16.39 -24.05 50.22
CA GLY A 41 17.19 -24.81 49.25
C GLY A 41 17.85 -23.93 48.19
N THR A 42 17.20 -22.85 47.76
CA THR A 42 17.77 -21.88 46.81
C THR A 42 18.93 -21.13 47.48
N VAL A 43 18.75 -20.69 48.71
CA VAL A 43 19.83 -20.02 49.47
C VAL A 43 21.03 -20.94 49.63
N TYR A 44 20.80 -22.21 49.96
CA TYR A 44 21.87 -23.20 50.10
C TYR A 44 22.61 -23.49 48.77
N ASN A 45 21.92 -23.49 47.65
CA ASN A 45 22.54 -23.71 46.35
C ASN A 45 23.53 -22.61 45.93
N TYR A 46 23.28 -21.37 46.36
CA TYR A 46 24.18 -20.25 46.07
C TYR A 46 25.23 -20.03 47.18
N LEU A 47 25.14 -20.74 48.30
CA LEU A 47 26.09 -20.62 49.40
C LEU A 47 27.34 -21.43 49.08
N PRO A 48 28.54 -20.83 48.98
CA PRO A 48 29.79 -21.55 48.70
C PRO A 48 30.34 -22.26 49.94
N ILE A 49 29.51 -22.65 50.91
CA ILE A 49 29.84 -23.34 52.15
C ILE A 49 28.95 -24.58 52.28
N ASN A 50 29.54 -25.75 52.58
CA ASN A 50 28.79 -26.98 52.78
C ASN A 50 28.83 -27.39 54.27
N ILE A 51 27.88 -28.25 54.67
CA ILE A 51 27.89 -28.89 56.00
C ILE A 51 29.16 -29.72 56.13
N GLY A 52 29.92 -29.43 57.14
CA GLY A 52 31.24 -30.05 57.43
C GLY A 52 32.42 -29.17 57.06
N ASP A 53 32.21 -28.06 56.40
CA ASP A 53 33.28 -27.11 56.08
C ASP A 53 33.75 -26.34 57.30
N THR A 54 35.02 -26.02 57.32
CA THR A 54 35.61 -25.12 58.33
C THR A 54 35.48 -23.69 57.77
N VAL A 55 34.88 -22.83 58.53
CA VAL A 55 34.58 -21.44 58.11
C VAL A 55 35.29 -20.45 59.01
N ASP A 56 35.90 -19.48 58.38
CA ASP A 56 36.51 -18.29 58.97
C ASP A 56 35.83 -17.01 58.50
N ASP A 57 36.26 -15.86 58.99
CA ASP A 57 35.69 -14.56 58.55
C ASP A 57 35.88 -14.24 57.06
N GLU A 58 36.88 -14.79 56.44
CA GLU A 58 37.15 -14.57 55.02
C GLU A 58 36.16 -15.35 54.15
N ARG A 59 35.94 -16.59 54.48
CA ARG A 59 34.94 -17.45 53.80
C ARG A 59 33.50 -17.00 54.03
N LEU A 60 33.20 -16.46 55.21
CA LEU A 60 31.92 -15.83 55.49
C LEU A 60 31.67 -14.57 54.62
N ARG A 61 32.72 -13.75 54.43
CA ARG A 61 32.64 -12.59 53.53
C ARG A 61 32.45 -12.99 52.06
N GLU A 62 33.14 -14.04 51.62
CA GLU A 62 32.95 -14.60 50.29
C GLU A 62 31.52 -15.10 50.11
N ALA A 63 31.02 -15.86 51.07
CA ALA A 63 29.66 -16.38 51.03
C ALA A 63 28.61 -15.25 51.08
N PHE A 64 28.84 -14.24 51.85
CA PHE A 64 28.00 -13.03 51.90
C PHE A 64 27.97 -12.33 50.53
N ARG A 65 29.15 -12.15 49.88
CA ARG A 65 29.28 -11.52 48.57
C ARG A 65 28.55 -12.33 47.51
N THR A 66 28.77 -13.63 47.49
CA THR A 66 28.13 -14.53 46.51
C THR A 66 26.60 -14.50 46.60
N LEU A 67 26.04 -14.56 47.82
CA LEU A 67 24.59 -14.45 48.02
C LEU A 67 24.08 -13.06 47.70
N TYR A 68 24.83 -12.00 48.03
CA TYR A 68 24.44 -10.62 47.75
C TYR A 68 24.42 -10.33 46.23
N GLU A 69 25.38 -10.88 45.47
CA GLU A 69 25.45 -10.76 44.03
C GLU A 69 24.32 -11.46 43.30
N THR A 70 23.58 -12.38 43.94
CA THR A 70 22.37 -12.98 43.35
C THR A 70 21.25 -11.95 43.11
N GLY A 71 21.29 -10.79 43.77
CA GLY A 71 20.26 -9.75 43.67
C GLY A 71 18.94 -10.08 44.38
N PHE A 72 18.85 -11.19 45.11
CA PHE A 72 17.62 -11.60 45.78
C PHE A 72 17.36 -10.85 47.10
N PHE A 73 18.42 -10.40 47.73
CA PHE A 73 18.35 -9.87 49.09
C PHE A 73 18.63 -8.38 49.15
N GLN A 74 17.84 -7.69 49.93
CA GLN A 74 18.07 -6.27 50.25
C GLN A 74 19.12 -6.12 51.33
N ASP A 75 19.11 -7.01 52.34
CA ASP A 75 20.05 -7.06 53.44
C ASP A 75 20.20 -8.50 53.94
N MET A 76 21.38 -8.82 54.50
CA MET A 76 21.69 -10.13 55.02
C MET A 76 22.58 -10.00 56.24
N GLU A 77 22.40 -10.85 57.19
CA GLU A 77 23.22 -10.98 58.37
C GLU A 77 23.56 -12.44 58.61
N PHE A 78 24.86 -12.73 58.74
CA PHE A 78 25.31 -14.04 59.19
C PHE A 78 25.55 -14.07 60.67
N ARG A 79 24.88 -15.00 61.35
CA ARG A 79 24.98 -15.20 62.78
C ARG A 79 25.43 -16.62 63.07
N ARG A 80 26.17 -16.78 64.14
CA ARG A 80 26.62 -18.11 64.61
C ARG A 80 25.84 -18.47 65.88
N ASP A 81 25.22 -19.66 65.85
CA ASP A 81 24.60 -20.27 67.03
C ASP A 81 25.18 -21.67 67.25
N GLY A 82 26.22 -21.76 68.06
CA GLY A 82 27.01 -22.99 68.27
C GLY A 82 27.73 -23.42 66.95
N ASP A 83 27.32 -24.56 66.40
CA ASP A 83 27.85 -25.11 65.15
C ASP A 83 26.84 -24.86 63.96
N THR A 84 25.77 -24.07 64.16
CA THR A 84 24.82 -23.69 63.12
C THR A 84 25.12 -22.30 62.61
N LEU A 85 25.15 -22.16 61.27
CA LEU A 85 25.23 -20.86 60.57
C LEU A 85 23.79 -20.39 60.33
N ILE A 86 23.40 -19.30 60.96
CA ILE A 86 22.14 -18.66 60.73
C ILE A 86 22.34 -17.56 59.65
N ILE A 87 21.58 -17.65 58.58
CA ILE A 87 21.54 -16.71 57.49
C ILE A 87 20.23 -15.93 57.61
N ALA A 88 20.30 -14.78 58.23
CA ALA A 88 19.12 -13.91 58.33
C ALA A 88 19.09 -13.06 57.05
N VAL A 89 18.00 -13.15 56.33
CA VAL A 89 17.84 -12.44 55.04
C VAL A 89 16.66 -11.51 55.05
N LEU A 90 16.78 -10.40 54.39
CA LEU A 90 15.68 -9.53 54.02
C LEU A 90 15.56 -9.54 52.49
N GLU A 91 14.51 -10.20 51.96
CA GLU A 91 14.31 -10.33 50.55
C GLU A 91 13.94 -8.99 49.90
N ARG A 92 14.45 -8.74 48.67
CA ARG A 92 13.97 -7.64 47.84
C ARG A 92 12.53 -7.92 47.45
N PRO A 93 11.66 -6.91 47.42
CA PRO A 93 10.27 -7.11 47.00
C PRO A 93 10.20 -7.54 45.55
N ARG A 94 9.19 -8.34 45.21
CA ARG A 94 8.90 -8.78 43.86
C ARG A 94 7.96 -7.80 43.17
N ILE A 95 8.21 -7.54 41.91
CA ILE A 95 7.33 -6.74 41.06
C ILE A 95 6.11 -7.56 40.70
N GLU A 96 4.91 -7.11 41.11
CA GLU A 96 3.63 -7.73 40.74
C GLU A 96 3.20 -7.28 39.33
N GLU A 97 3.16 -5.97 39.12
CA GLU A 97 2.70 -5.36 37.90
C GLU A 97 3.34 -3.98 37.68
N PHE A 98 3.30 -3.53 36.44
CA PHE A 98 3.60 -2.16 36.03
C PHE A 98 2.31 -1.44 35.70
N THR A 99 2.24 -0.16 36.06
CA THR A 99 1.14 0.71 35.63
C THR A 99 1.73 1.97 35.00
N PHE A 100 1.24 2.32 33.82
CA PHE A 100 1.64 3.51 33.10
C PHE A 100 0.55 4.56 33.19
N SER A 101 0.93 5.81 33.24
CA SER A 101 0.00 6.92 33.20
C SER A 101 0.64 8.13 32.49
N GLY A 102 -0.17 8.82 31.66
CA GLY A 102 0.24 10.01 30.94
C GLY A 102 0.94 9.77 29.62
N ASN A 103 1.21 8.52 29.25
CA ASN A 103 1.76 8.10 27.97
C ASN A 103 0.69 8.11 26.87
N LYS A 104 0.78 9.06 25.95
CA LYS A 104 -0.16 9.22 24.82
C LYS A 104 0.47 8.88 23.49
N ASP A 105 1.77 9.07 23.35
CA ASP A 105 2.53 8.85 22.12
C ASP A 105 3.17 7.46 22.03
N ILE A 106 3.31 6.77 23.18
CA ILE A 106 3.86 5.42 23.26
C ILE A 106 2.84 4.57 24.01
N ASP A 107 2.42 3.47 23.43
CA ASP A 107 1.48 2.57 24.10
C ASP A 107 2.15 1.74 25.21
N ASP A 108 1.32 1.16 26.08
CA ASP A 108 1.79 0.40 27.24
C ASP A 108 2.65 -0.80 26.84
N GLU A 109 2.31 -1.44 25.72
CA GLU A 109 3.00 -2.64 25.21
C GLU A 109 4.43 -2.33 24.76
N GLN A 110 4.63 -1.21 24.06
CA GLN A 110 5.96 -0.73 23.68
C GLN A 110 6.81 -0.32 24.88
N LEU A 111 6.19 0.31 25.88
CA LEU A 111 6.86 0.66 27.14
C LEU A 111 7.29 -0.59 27.91
N GLU A 112 6.41 -1.61 27.99
CA GLU A 112 6.75 -2.89 28.61
C GLU A 112 7.88 -3.61 27.87
N GLU A 113 7.92 -3.56 26.56
CA GLU A 113 8.98 -4.15 25.77
C GLU A 113 10.32 -3.46 26.01
N SER A 114 10.34 -2.13 26.05
CA SER A 114 11.53 -1.35 26.42
C SER A 114 12.05 -1.70 27.80
N MET A 115 11.17 -1.87 28.79
CA MET A 115 11.56 -2.30 30.13
C MET A 115 12.07 -3.74 30.15
N ARG A 116 11.48 -4.63 29.36
CA ARG A 116 11.94 -6.02 29.23
C ARG A 116 13.37 -6.07 28.70
N GLY A 117 13.71 -5.19 27.76
CA GLY A 117 15.07 -5.03 27.20
C GLY A 117 16.10 -4.67 28.27
N ILE A 118 15.74 -3.91 29.31
CA ILE A 118 16.60 -3.53 30.45
C ILE A 118 16.60 -4.60 31.55
N GLY A 119 15.86 -5.70 31.37
CA GLY A 119 15.76 -6.81 32.33
C GLY A 119 14.73 -6.63 33.42
N LEU A 120 13.88 -5.61 33.36
CA LEU A 120 12.80 -5.36 34.29
C LEU A 120 11.49 -5.98 33.81
N THR A 121 11.04 -7.03 34.48
CA THR A 121 9.80 -7.76 34.15
C THR A 121 8.99 -8.07 35.40
N ALA A 122 7.66 -8.18 35.23
CA ALA A 122 6.80 -8.67 36.29
C ALA A 122 7.26 -10.06 36.77
N GLY A 123 7.20 -10.28 38.09
CA GLY A 123 7.65 -11.50 38.72
C GLY A 123 9.11 -11.52 39.15
N LYS A 124 9.95 -10.59 38.74
CA LYS A 124 11.35 -10.44 39.20
C LYS A 124 11.46 -9.58 40.46
N THR A 125 12.61 -9.68 41.14
CA THR A 125 12.94 -8.85 42.31
C THR A 125 13.22 -7.41 41.86
N LEU A 126 12.72 -6.43 42.60
CA LEU A 126 12.94 -5.01 42.36
C LEU A 126 14.37 -4.61 42.76
N ASP A 127 15.17 -4.13 41.84
CA ASP A 127 16.36 -3.38 42.09
C ASP A 127 16.12 -1.88 41.88
N ARG A 128 16.39 -1.07 42.88
CA ARG A 128 16.18 0.38 42.81
C ARG A 128 17.13 1.06 41.82
N ALA A 129 18.29 0.45 41.53
CA ALA A 129 19.21 0.98 40.53
C ALA A 129 18.60 0.87 39.11
N ILE A 130 17.87 -0.20 38.84
CA ILE A 130 17.22 -0.39 37.53
C ILE A 130 16.10 0.64 37.32
N LEU A 131 15.40 1.08 38.36
CA LEU A 131 14.36 2.12 38.22
C LEU A 131 14.92 3.46 37.74
N GLU A 132 16.13 3.80 38.14
CA GLU A 132 16.82 5.00 37.65
C GLU A 132 17.22 4.86 36.18
N GLU A 133 17.67 3.66 35.80
CA GLU A 133 17.95 3.32 34.41
C GLU A 133 16.69 3.38 33.54
N VAL A 134 15.56 2.82 34.02
CA VAL A 134 14.25 2.95 33.35
C VAL A 134 13.89 4.41 33.14
N ARG A 135 14.00 5.23 34.18
CA ARG A 135 13.70 6.65 34.08
C ARG A 135 14.54 7.34 33.01
N GLN A 136 15.81 7.01 32.96
CA GLN A 136 16.73 7.59 31.98
C GLN A 136 16.39 7.11 30.57
N VAL A 137 16.23 5.80 30.35
CA VAL A 137 15.92 5.22 29.03
C VAL A 137 14.61 5.75 28.49
N LEU A 138 13.54 5.75 29.31
CA LEU A 138 12.25 6.29 28.87
C LEU A 138 12.32 7.80 28.60
N THR A 139 13.06 8.56 29.40
CA THR A 139 13.25 9.99 29.15
C THR A 139 14.00 10.22 27.82
N GLU A 140 15.03 9.43 27.55
CA GLU A 140 15.78 9.49 26.27
C GLU A 140 14.91 9.10 25.08
N GLU A 141 14.03 8.11 25.21
CA GLU A 141 13.07 7.72 24.19
C GLU A 141 12.12 8.89 23.84
N TYR A 142 11.57 9.56 24.85
CA TYR A 142 10.74 10.76 24.63
C TYR A 142 11.54 11.93 24.03
N HIS A 143 12.80 12.12 24.44
CA HIS A 143 13.68 13.12 23.85
C HIS A 143 13.99 12.80 22.39
N GLY A 144 14.18 11.53 22.04
CA GLY A 144 14.35 11.07 20.66
C GLY A 144 13.16 11.43 19.77
N ARG A 145 11.95 11.44 20.33
CA ARG A 145 10.70 11.85 19.67
C ARG A 145 10.44 13.37 19.71
N GLY A 146 11.41 14.14 20.19
CA GLY A 146 11.35 15.62 20.25
C GLY A 146 10.60 16.18 21.47
N LYS A 147 10.26 15.36 22.44
CA LYS A 147 9.57 15.79 23.68
C LYS A 147 10.56 16.10 24.81
N TYR A 148 11.34 17.17 24.65
CA TYR A 148 12.38 17.54 25.61
C TYR A 148 11.88 17.98 26.98
N ALA A 149 10.61 18.34 27.09
CA ALA A 149 9.96 18.65 28.36
C ALA A 149 9.46 17.40 29.08
N ALA A 150 9.61 16.21 28.48
CA ALA A 150 9.18 14.97 29.11
C ALA A 150 9.89 14.74 30.45
N SER A 151 9.12 14.27 31.41
CA SER A 151 9.62 13.79 32.71
C SER A 151 8.95 12.46 33.03
N VAL A 152 9.76 11.55 33.52
CA VAL A 152 9.33 10.21 33.93
C VAL A 152 9.61 10.08 35.42
N GLU A 153 8.57 9.76 36.18
CA GLU A 153 8.70 9.48 37.61
C GLU A 153 8.30 8.03 37.86
N THR A 154 9.10 7.34 38.69
CA THR A 154 8.85 5.95 39.05
C THR A 154 8.46 5.89 40.52
N ILE A 155 7.27 5.42 40.81
CA ILE A 155 6.70 5.31 42.16
C ILE A 155 6.57 3.83 42.50
N VAL A 156 7.13 3.43 43.65
CA VAL A 156 7.04 2.05 44.16
C VAL A 156 5.99 1.99 45.22
N GLU A 157 4.89 1.32 44.94
CA GLU A 157 3.80 1.12 45.87
C GLU A 157 3.92 -0.27 46.53
N PRO A 158 4.07 -0.34 47.87
CA PRO A 158 4.17 -1.61 48.55
C PRO A 158 2.81 -2.33 48.55
N LEU A 159 2.85 -3.61 48.26
CA LEU A 159 1.71 -4.52 48.31
C LEU A 159 1.94 -5.57 49.42
N PRO A 160 0.88 -6.29 49.87
CA PRO A 160 1.02 -7.41 50.81
C PRO A 160 2.00 -8.48 50.28
N ASP A 161 2.56 -9.26 51.17
CA ASP A 161 3.44 -10.41 50.89
C ASP A 161 4.74 -10.03 50.16
N ASN A 162 5.42 -8.96 50.61
CA ASN A 162 6.68 -8.47 50.04
C ASN A 162 6.64 -8.28 48.49
N ARG A 163 5.51 -7.76 47.99
CA ARG A 163 5.30 -7.42 46.58
C ARG A 163 5.25 -5.91 46.40
N VAL A 164 5.49 -5.45 45.20
CA VAL A 164 5.36 -4.03 44.82
C VAL A 164 4.70 -3.88 43.48
N ARG A 165 3.94 -2.80 43.35
CA ARG A 165 3.53 -2.25 42.06
C ARG A 165 4.49 -1.12 41.73
N VAL A 166 4.94 -1.09 40.49
CA VAL A 166 5.77 0.01 39.99
C VAL A 166 4.88 0.88 39.08
N ALA A 167 4.50 2.05 39.62
CA ALA A 167 3.78 3.05 38.83
C ALA A 167 4.78 3.98 38.13
N ILE A 168 4.64 4.11 36.82
CA ILE A 168 5.45 4.97 35.99
C ILE A 168 4.57 6.12 35.50
N GLU A 169 4.79 7.28 36.08
CA GLU A 169 4.05 8.49 35.73
C GLU A 169 4.86 9.31 34.72
N ILE A 170 4.26 9.52 33.56
CA ILE A 170 4.89 10.19 32.43
C ILE A 170 4.18 11.52 32.19
N GLN A 171 4.95 12.58 32.18
CA GLN A 171 4.50 13.89 31.70
C GLN A 171 5.23 14.17 30.40
N GLU A 172 4.59 13.87 29.27
CA GLU A 172 5.24 13.91 27.96
C GLU A 172 5.65 15.33 27.53
N GLY A 173 4.85 16.33 27.88
CA GLY A 173 5.03 17.69 27.37
C GLY A 173 4.67 17.80 25.87
N ASP A 174 4.86 19.00 25.34
CA ASP A 174 4.65 19.25 23.89
C ASP A 174 5.92 18.86 23.10
N ARG A 175 5.77 18.47 21.85
CA ARG A 175 6.90 18.30 20.95
C ARG A 175 7.52 19.66 20.63
N ALA A 176 8.82 19.73 20.70
CA ALA A 176 9.56 20.93 20.34
C ALA A 176 9.46 21.18 18.83
N LYS A 177 9.30 22.46 18.47
CA LYS A 177 9.15 22.89 17.08
C LYS A 177 10.46 23.44 16.53
N ILE A 178 10.75 23.11 15.30
CA ILE A 178 11.90 23.67 14.60
C ILE A 178 11.56 25.11 14.23
N ARG A 179 12.28 26.06 14.82
CA ARG A 179 12.13 27.49 14.54
C ARG A 179 13.03 27.96 13.41
N GLN A 180 14.20 27.39 13.33
CA GLN A 180 15.19 27.79 12.35
C GLN A 180 16.15 26.65 12.06
N ILE A 181 16.42 26.47 10.78
CA ILE A 181 17.49 25.63 10.28
C ILE A 181 18.44 26.55 9.55
N ASN A 182 19.70 26.63 9.99
CA ASN A 182 20.77 27.39 9.38
C ASN A 182 21.76 26.42 8.76
N ILE A 183 22.10 26.63 7.51
CA ILE A 183 23.21 25.95 6.86
C ILE A 183 24.34 26.97 6.77
N VAL A 184 25.54 26.62 7.21
CA VAL A 184 26.71 27.50 7.25
C VAL A 184 27.82 26.88 6.44
N GLY A 185 28.40 27.64 5.53
CA GLY A 185 29.45 27.17 4.63
C GLY A 185 28.98 26.96 3.18
N ASN A 186 27.67 27.03 2.93
CA ASN A 186 27.11 27.00 1.59
C ASN A 186 27.35 28.31 0.85
N THR A 187 27.98 28.24 -0.31
CA THR A 187 28.26 29.37 -1.20
C THR A 187 27.78 29.11 -2.62
N ILE A 188 27.51 27.84 -2.97
CA ILE A 188 27.18 27.40 -4.30
C ILE A 188 25.68 27.29 -4.48
N PHE A 189 24.98 26.81 -3.47
CA PHE A 189 23.51 26.67 -3.48
C PHE A 189 22.90 27.57 -2.42
N GLU A 190 21.71 28.10 -2.70
CA GLU A 190 20.96 28.90 -1.75
C GLU A 190 20.32 28.04 -0.66
N ASP A 191 20.15 28.61 0.55
CA ASP A 191 19.53 27.90 1.67
C ASP A 191 18.16 27.33 1.32
N GLU A 192 17.38 28.05 0.49
CA GLU A 192 16.03 27.66 0.07
C GLU A 192 16.05 26.36 -0.75
N ASP A 193 17.02 26.21 -1.66
CA ASP A 193 17.19 25.00 -2.49
C ASP A 193 17.61 23.79 -1.64
N LEU A 194 18.47 24.00 -0.66
CA LEU A 194 18.96 22.95 0.24
C LEU A 194 17.88 22.49 1.21
N LEU A 195 17.10 23.43 1.75
CA LEU A 195 16.01 23.14 2.66
C LEU A 195 14.79 22.52 1.97
N GLU A 196 14.62 22.67 0.65
CA GLU A 196 13.59 21.97 -0.12
C GLU A 196 13.83 20.45 -0.14
N ALA A 197 15.07 20.02 -0.02
CA ALA A 197 15.42 18.60 0.05
C ALA A 197 15.17 17.97 1.44
N PHE A 198 14.84 18.78 2.47
CA PHE A 198 14.62 18.33 3.84
C PHE A 198 13.18 17.90 4.05
N GLU A 199 12.99 16.84 4.80
CA GLU A 199 11.68 16.44 5.32
C GLU A 199 11.23 17.39 6.43
N SER A 200 12.18 17.83 7.28
CA SER A 200 11.95 18.79 8.35
C SER A 200 11.75 20.20 7.81
N SER A 201 10.81 20.95 8.35
CA SER A 201 10.54 22.32 7.92
C SER A 201 10.27 23.25 9.10
N THR A 202 10.47 24.56 8.89
CA THR A 202 10.19 25.59 9.89
C THR A 202 8.71 25.98 10.00
N GLY A 203 7.80 25.25 9.36
CA GLY A 203 6.34 25.51 9.43
C GLY A 203 5.87 26.79 8.72
N GLY A 204 6.73 27.44 7.92
CA GLY A 204 6.41 28.66 7.17
C GLY A 204 5.70 28.35 5.84
N GLY A 205 4.69 29.17 5.48
CA GLY A 205 3.96 29.10 4.21
C GLY A 205 2.45 29.12 4.37
N LEU A 206 1.74 29.45 3.27
CA LEU A 206 0.27 29.64 3.26
C LEU A 206 -0.52 28.40 3.72
N PHE A 207 0.08 27.20 3.71
CA PHE A 207 -0.48 25.91 4.13
C PHE A 207 0.34 25.21 5.22
N GLY A 208 1.28 25.92 5.88
CA GLY A 208 2.16 25.35 6.92
C GLY A 208 1.40 24.75 8.11
N PHE A 209 0.16 25.22 8.37
CA PHE A 209 -0.68 24.65 9.43
C PHE A 209 -1.21 23.23 9.15
N MET A 210 -1.07 22.74 7.92
CA MET A 210 -1.49 21.37 7.51
C MET A 210 -0.31 20.39 7.48
N ARG A 211 0.92 20.84 7.78
CA ARG A 211 2.10 20.00 7.79
C ARG A 211 2.62 19.84 9.20
N ASP A 212 2.77 18.61 9.67
CA ASP A 212 3.39 18.28 10.97
C ASP A 212 4.94 18.24 10.90
N ASN A 213 5.54 18.69 9.83
CA ASN A 213 6.98 18.63 9.57
C ASN A 213 7.79 19.69 10.37
N ASP A 214 7.11 20.54 11.15
CA ASP A 214 7.75 21.50 12.06
C ASP A 214 8.16 20.89 13.40
N ARG A 215 7.86 19.60 13.61
CA ARG A 215 8.16 18.87 14.84
C ARG A 215 9.51 18.17 14.72
N TYR A 216 10.38 18.47 15.67
CA TYR A 216 11.71 17.87 15.68
C TYR A 216 11.68 16.39 16.07
N SER A 217 12.45 15.57 15.35
CA SER A 217 12.91 14.26 15.80
C SER A 217 14.37 14.05 15.38
N ARG A 218 15.13 13.28 16.16
CA ARG A 218 16.53 13.00 15.82
C ARG A 218 16.63 12.20 14.52
N GLN A 219 15.74 11.24 14.34
CA GLN A 219 15.72 10.40 13.15
C GLN A 219 15.43 11.22 11.88
N ALA A 220 14.50 12.19 11.95
CA ALA A 220 14.21 13.07 10.82
C ALA A 220 15.45 13.94 10.48
N LEU A 221 16.13 14.47 11.50
CA LEU A 221 17.37 15.24 11.26
C LEU A 221 18.47 14.39 10.63
N GLU A 222 18.66 13.14 11.07
CA GLU A 222 19.63 12.23 10.44
C GLU A 222 19.27 11.97 8.98
N GLY A 223 17.99 11.80 8.66
CA GLY A 223 17.48 11.69 7.28
C GLY A 223 17.73 12.96 6.46
N ASP A 224 17.49 14.13 7.05
CA ASP A 224 17.74 15.43 6.40
C ASP A 224 19.24 15.66 6.12
N LEU A 225 20.13 15.25 7.03
CA LEU A 225 21.58 15.33 6.82
C LEU A 225 22.04 14.40 5.69
N GLU A 226 21.43 13.19 5.58
CA GLU A 226 21.72 12.29 4.47
C GLU A 226 21.18 12.83 3.15
N SER A 227 19.99 13.46 3.18
CA SER A 227 19.42 14.14 2.02
C SER A 227 20.29 15.30 1.55
N LEU A 228 20.83 16.09 2.49
CA LEU A 228 21.79 17.16 2.19
C LEU A 228 23.08 16.62 1.57
N ARG A 229 23.63 15.53 2.12
CA ARG A 229 24.79 14.85 1.55
C ARG A 229 24.52 14.37 0.14
N SER A 230 23.41 13.67 -0.07
CA SER A 230 23.00 13.17 -1.38
C SER A 230 22.80 14.33 -2.36
N TYR A 231 22.20 15.44 -1.93
CA TYR A 231 21.98 16.61 -2.78
C TYR A 231 23.28 17.14 -3.40
N TYR A 232 24.34 17.27 -2.59
CA TYR A 232 25.65 17.71 -3.07
C TYR A 232 26.38 16.63 -3.87
N MET A 233 26.43 15.41 -3.37
CA MET A 233 27.12 14.29 -4.04
C MET A 233 26.49 13.94 -5.40
N ASP A 234 25.18 14.13 -5.55
CA ASP A 234 24.50 13.91 -6.84
C ASP A 234 24.70 15.03 -7.86
N ARG A 235 25.24 16.17 -7.39
CA ARG A 235 25.56 17.34 -8.23
C ARG A 235 27.05 17.53 -8.49
N GLY A 236 27.87 16.55 -8.09
CA GLY A 236 29.28 16.50 -8.42
C GLY A 236 30.23 16.84 -7.29
N TYR A 237 29.75 17.18 -6.11
CA TYR A 237 30.59 17.55 -4.98
C TYR A 237 30.98 16.32 -4.17
N ALA A 238 31.88 15.51 -4.76
CA ALA A 238 32.26 14.20 -4.23
C ALA A 238 33.01 14.24 -2.89
N ASP A 239 33.61 15.35 -2.57
CA ASP A 239 34.34 15.64 -1.31
C ASP A 239 33.52 16.45 -0.30
N PHE A 240 32.20 16.58 -0.53
CA PHE A 240 31.28 17.22 0.40
C PHE A 240 31.33 16.61 1.80
N ARG A 241 31.35 17.44 2.82
CA ARG A 241 31.39 17.04 4.22
C ARG A 241 30.44 17.86 5.08
N ILE A 242 29.80 17.18 6.00
CA ILE A 242 29.07 17.82 7.10
C ILE A 242 30.01 17.77 8.32
N GLU A 243 30.41 18.93 8.81
CA GLU A 243 31.35 19.03 9.96
C GLU A 243 30.66 18.60 11.25
N SER A 244 29.56 19.24 11.62
CA SER A 244 28.75 18.84 12.78
C SER A 244 27.38 19.53 12.76
N PRO A 245 26.30 18.85 13.03
CA PRO A 245 25.03 19.47 13.32
C PRO A 245 24.97 19.92 14.77
N GLN A 246 24.62 21.18 15.01
CA GLN A 246 24.41 21.73 16.35
C GLN A 246 22.91 21.94 16.55
N VAL A 247 22.35 21.26 17.54
CA VAL A 247 20.96 21.42 17.95
C VAL A 247 20.89 22.16 19.27
N THR A 248 20.29 23.34 19.25
CA THR A 248 20.10 24.17 20.43
C THR A 248 18.62 24.23 20.80
N ILE A 249 18.33 23.97 22.06
CA ILE A 249 16.96 23.93 22.57
C ILE A 249 16.75 25.22 23.40
N SER A 250 15.61 25.86 23.19
CA SER A 250 15.20 27.03 24.00
C SER A 250 15.06 26.69 25.49
N PRO A 251 15.20 27.63 26.42
CA PRO A 251 15.09 27.40 27.85
C PRO A 251 13.72 26.84 28.27
N ASP A 252 12.65 27.12 27.52
CA ASP A 252 11.29 26.61 27.75
C ASP A 252 11.04 25.23 27.09
N LYS A 253 12.08 24.68 26.44
CA LYS A 253 12.07 23.37 25.77
C LYS A 253 11.01 23.21 24.66
N ARG A 254 10.54 24.31 24.08
CA ARG A 254 9.50 24.30 23.04
C ARG A 254 10.05 24.58 21.64
N ASP A 255 11.15 25.28 21.53
CA ASP A 255 11.73 25.69 20.28
C ASP A 255 13.13 25.10 20.07
N ILE A 256 13.41 24.69 18.85
CA ILE A 256 14.69 24.12 18.44
C ILE A 256 15.27 24.97 17.32
N PHE A 257 16.57 25.18 17.41
CA PHE A 257 17.40 25.85 16.42
C PHE A 257 18.47 24.84 15.98
N ILE A 258 18.54 24.60 14.67
CA ILE A 258 19.49 23.67 14.07
C ILE A 258 20.50 24.49 13.27
N THR A 259 21.78 24.25 13.50
CA THR A 259 22.86 24.83 12.68
C THR A 259 23.70 23.70 12.14
N ILE A 260 23.80 23.61 10.81
CA ILE A 260 24.56 22.60 10.10
C ILE A 260 25.74 23.27 9.43
N ALA A 261 26.95 22.97 9.92
CA ALA A 261 28.18 23.46 9.28
C ALA A 261 28.60 22.45 8.21
N ILE A 262 28.83 22.93 7.01
CA ILE A 262 29.21 22.14 5.85
C ILE A 262 30.48 22.67 5.19
N GLU A 263 31.17 21.78 4.50
CA GLU A 263 32.23 22.06 3.56
C GLU A 263 31.81 21.52 2.19
N GLU A 264 31.52 22.43 1.23
CA GLU A 264 30.88 22.05 -0.06
C GLU A 264 31.81 21.23 -0.94
N GLY A 265 33.10 21.47 -0.85
CA GLY A 265 34.10 20.88 -1.71
C GLY A 265 34.13 21.45 -3.14
N GLU A 266 34.72 20.70 -4.05
CA GLU A 266 34.89 21.11 -5.45
C GLU A 266 34.00 20.24 -6.37
N LEU A 267 33.73 20.76 -7.57
CA LEU A 267 32.96 20.04 -8.60
C LEU A 267 33.85 18.99 -9.27
N TYR A 268 33.47 17.74 -9.21
CA TYR A 268 34.16 16.61 -9.83
C TYR A 268 33.43 16.10 -11.05
N THR A 269 34.20 15.65 -12.04
CA THR A 269 33.71 14.95 -13.23
C THR A 269 34.28 13.54 -13.32
N ILE A 270 33.54 12.61 -13.88
CA ILE A 270 33.97 11.22 -14.04
C ILE A 270 34.99 11.15 -15.17
N SER A 271 36.20 10.67 -14.90
CA SER A 271 37.24 10.52 -15.92
C SER A 271 37.20 9.14 -16.58
N GLU A 272 37.04 8.09 -15.78
CA GLU A 272 37.08 6.71 -16.21
C GLU A 272 36.10 5.85 -15.41
N VAL A 273 35.56 4.82 -16.05
CA VAL A 273 34.70 3.84 -15.39
C VAL A 273 35.12 2.45 -15.80
N ASP A 274 35.58 1.66 -14.81
CA ASP A 274 36.02 0.29 -14.97
C ASP A 274 35.18 -0.72 -14.19
N VAL A 275 35.14 -1.94 -14.74
CA VAL A 275 34.54 -3.10 -14.06
C VAL A 275 35.61 -4.12 -13.77
N VAL A 276 35.79 -4.49 -12.52
CA VAL A 276 36.87 -5.37 -12.04
C VAL A 276 36.28 -6.47 -11.17
N GLY A 277 36.82 -7.65 -11.24
CA GLY A 277 36.41 -8.80 -10.42
C GLY A 277 36.18 -10.06 -11.22
N GLU A 278 35.39 -10.98 -10.68
CA GLU A 278 35.08 -12.22 -11.37
C GLU A 278 33.90 -12.07 -12.31
N MET A 279 34.16 -12.24 -13.62
CA MET A 279 33.19 -12.02 -14.67
C MET A 279 32.48 -13.31 -15.06
N VAL A 280 31.34 -13.59 -14.45
CA VAL A 280 30.44 -14.71 -14.81
C VAL A 280 29.49 -14.37 -15.96
N VAL A 281 29.36 -13.07 -16.25
CA VAL A 281 28.63 -12.51 -17.39
C VAL A 281 29.60 -11.65 -18.22
N PRO A 282 29.50 -11.62 -19.54
CA PRO A 282 30.37 -10.78 -20.37
C PRO A 282 30.37 -9.32 -19.89
N GLU A 283 31.55 -8.73 -19.69
CA GLU A 283 31.72 -7.35 -19.23
C GLU A 283 30.91 -6.35 -20.04
N ALA A 284 30.84 -6.54 -21.36
CA ALA A 284 30.04 -5.69 -22.25
C ALA A 284 28.55 -5.66 -21.90
N GLN A 285 28.00 -6.71 -21.29
CA GLN A 285 26.62 -6.71 -20.79
C GLN A 285 26.52 -5.95 -19.47
N LEU A 286 27.47 -6.09 -18.56
CA LEU A 286 27.45 -5.36 -17.29
C LEU A 286 27.61 -3.86 -17.50
N ARG A 287 28.48 -3.45 -18.44
CA ARG A 287 28.66 -2.03 -18.81
C ARG A 287 27.37 -1.35 -19.29
N GLN A 288 26.39 -2.09 -19.81
CA GLN A 288 25.10 -1.53 -20.21
C GLN A 288 24.23 -1.06 -19.04
N PHE A 289 24.49 -1.57 -17.85
CA PHE A 289 23.79 -1.22 -16.61
C PHE A 289 24.49 -0.12 -15.82
N ILE A 290 25.66 0.34 -16.29
CA ILE A 290 26.38 1.47 -15.67
C ILE A 290 25.81 2.77 -16.23
N LEU A 291 25.18 3.53 -15.36
CA LEU A 291 24.57 4.81 -15.69
C LEU A 291 25.59 5.96 -15.67
N ALA A 292 26.61 5.82 -14.86
CA ALA A 292 27.71 6.79 -14.76
C ALA A 292 28.65 6.65 -15.98
N GLN A 293 28.84 7.73 -16.76
CA GLN A 293 29.63 7.71 -17.98
C GLN A 293 30.80 8.69 -17.85
N PRO A 294 31.97 8.40 -18.46
CA PRO A 294 33.08 9.34 -18.55
C PRO A 294 32.66 10.68 -19.14
N GLY A 295 33.13 11.78 -18.54
CA GLY A 295 32.79 13.15 -18.90
C GLY A 295 31.52 13.72 -18.26
N GLN A 296 30.75 12.91 -17.56
CA GLN A 296 29.61 13.35 -16.76
C GLN A 296 30.07 13.91 -15.41
N VAL A 297 29.25 14.78 -14.83
CA VAL A 297 29.39 15.21 -13.46
C VAL A 297 29.18 14.01 -12.52
N PHE A 298 29.98 13.90 -11.48
CA PHE A 298 29.86 12.86 -10.49
C PHE A 298 28.46 12.85 -9.84
N SER A 299 27.90 11.68 -9.62
CA SER A 299 26.64 11.49 -8.89
C SER A 299 26.68 10.16 -8.14
N GLN A 300 26.55 10.24 -6.84
CA GLN A 300 26.50 9.05 -5.97
C GLN A 300 25.27 8.18 -6.30
N GLN A 301 24.13 8.82 -6.59
CA GLN A 301 22.90 8.14 -6.98
C GLN A 301 23.10 7.27 -8.23
N LEU A 302 23.79 7.80 -9.25
CA LEU A 302 24.06 7.02 -10.47
C LEU A 302 24.99 5.85 -10.20
N LEU A 303 25.93 5.95 -9.26
CA LEU A 303 26.78 4.84 -8.85
C LEU A 303 25.95 3.77 -8.13
N SER A 304 25.18 4.14 -7.12
CA SER A 304 24.35 3.18 -6.35
C SER A 304 23.29 2.50 -7.21
N LEU A 305 22.65 3.23 -8.13
CA LEU A 305 21.73 2.64 -9.10
C LEU A 305 22.44 1.67 -10.05
N SER A 306 23.67 1.98 -10.45
CA SER A 306 24.48 1.08 -11.30
C SER A 306 24.87 -0.20 -10.55
N GLU A 307 25.25 -0.09 -9.27
CA GLU A 307 25.52 -1.25 -8.38
C GLU A 307 24.30 -2.17 -8.30
N GLU A 308 23.12 -1.59 -8.03
CA GLU A 308 21.86 -2.30 -7.95
C GLU A 308 21.50 -2.99 -9.29
N LEU A 309 21.59 -2.27 -10.39
CA LEU A 309 21.29 -2.83 -11.71
C LEU A 309 22.22 -3.97 -12.10
N ILE A 310 23.52 -3.85 -11.80
CA ILE A 310 24.50 -4.94 -12.03
C ILE A 310 24.20 -6.13 -11.11
N SER A 311 23.94 -5.91 -9.84
CA SER A 311 23.58 -6.96 -8.88
C SER A 311 22.30 -7.69 -9.32
N ASN A 312 21.25 -6.94 -9.71
CA ASN A 312 20.01 -7.51 -10.23
C ASN A 312 20.23 -8.32 -11.52
N ARG A 313 21.13 -7.86 -12.41
CA ARG A 313 21.49 -8.62 -13.62
C ARG A 313 22.16 -9.95 -13.28
N LEU A 314 23.07 -9.96 -12.30
CA LEU A 314 23.74 -11.17 -11.83
C LEU A 314 22.75 -12.09 -11.09
N GLY A 315 21.89 -11.52 -10.27
CA GLY A 315 20.85 -12.24 -9.54
C GLY A 315 19.86 -12.94 -10.47
N ALA A 316 19.54 -12.35 -11.63
CA ALA A 316 18.69 -12.98 -12.63
C ALA A 316 19.29 -14.28 -13.22
N ASP A 317 20.60 -14.47 -13.17
CA ASP A 317 21.30 -15.69 -13.61
C ASP A 317 21.65 -16.67 -12.46
N GLY A 318 21.10 -16.41 -11.25
CA GLY A 318 21.26 -17.27 -10.09
C GLY A 318 22.37 -16.85 -9.11
N TYR A 319 23.04 -15.72 -9.35
CA TYR A 319 24.01 -15.13 -8.43
C TYR A 319 23.34 -14.14 -7.48
N ALA A 320 22.36 -14.63 -6.73
CA ALA A 320 21.45 -13.82 -5.94
C ALA A 320 22.14 -13.03 -4.81
N PHE A 321 23.30 -13.49 -4.35
CA PHE A 321 24.09 -12.84 -3.30
C PHE A 321 25.31 -12.09 -3.84
N ALA A 322 25.30 -11.79 -5.16
CA ALA A 322 26.38 -11.03 -5.78
C ALA A 322 26.58 -9.68 -5.07
N GLN A 323 27.82 -9.35 -4.77
CA GLN A 323 28.20 -8.07 -4.20
C GLN A 323 28.83 -7.21 -5.28
N VAL A 324 28.24 -6.07 -5.50
CA VAL A 324 28.75 -5.06 -6.43
C VAL A 324 28.98 -3.78 -5.64
N ARG A 325 30.18 -3.22 -5.76
CA ARG A 325 30.54 -2.00 -5.05
C ARG A 325 31.28 -1.05 -5.97
N ALA A 326 30.78 0.15 -6.12
CA ALA A 326 31.49 1.23 -6.79
C ALA A 326 32.49 1.89 -5.81
N VAL A 327 33.71 2.01 -6.25
CA VAL A 327 34.78 2.66 -5.49
C VAL A 327 35.23 3.88 -6.27
N PRO A 328 34.79 5.09 -5.89
CA PRO A 328 35.27 6.32 -6.49
C PRO A 328 36.67 6.66 -5.92
N GLU A 329 37.61 7.00 -6.78
CA GLU A 329 38.95 7.51 -6.44
C GLU A 329 39.02 8.96 -6.94
N LEU A 330 39.10 9.90 -5.99
CA LEU A 330 39.16 11.32 -6.27
C LEU A 330 40.58 11.75 -6.59
N ASN A 331 40.75 12.52 -7.64
CA ASN A 331 41.98 13.24 -7.96
C ASN A 331 41.79 14.72 -7.66
N GLU A 332 42.39 15.17 -6.55
CA GLU A 332 42.25 16.56 -6.08
C GLU A 332 42.90 17.59 -7.02
N ASP A 333 43.94 17.21 -7.80
CA ASP A 333 44.64 18.10 -8.70
C ASP A 333 43.84 18.38 -9.98
N THR A 334 43.22 17.33 -10.57
CA THR A 334 42.47 17.43 -11.82
C THR A 334 40.97 17.64 -11.62
N LYS A 335 40.47 17.49 -10.39
CA LYS A 335 39.03 17.47 -10.06
C LYS A 335 38.25 16.41 -10.86
N GLU A 336 38.86 15.26 -10.99
CA GLU A 336 38.30 14.11 -11.68
C GLU A 336 38.13 12.92 -10.71
N VAL A 337 37.15 12.06 -11.02
CA VAL A 337 36.89 10.82 -10.26
C VAL A 337 37.04 9.66 -11.23
N SER A 338 37.90 8.71 -10.90
CA SER A 338 37.87 7.39 -11.53
C SER A 338 37.00 6.45 -10.70
N VAL A 339 36.10 5.73 -11.34
CA VAL A 339 35.15 4.82 -10.66
C VAL A 339 35.46 3.39 -11.03
N ARG A 340 35.67 2.52 -10.04
CA ARG A 340 35.82 1.08 -10.25
C ARG A 340 34.66 0.31 -9.63
N PHE A 341 33.91 -0.42 -10.44
CA PHE A 341 32.89 -1.36 -9.96
C PHE A 341 33.56 -2.71 -9.64
N LEU A 342 33.65 -3.02 -8.36
CA LEU A 342 34.15 -4.31 -7.88
C LEU A 342 32.99 -5.30 -7.89
N VAL A 343 33.11 -6.34 -8.71
CA VAL A 343 32.07 -7.38 -8.88
C VAL A 343 32.56 -8.69 -8.26
N ASP A 344 31.84 -9.15 -7.26
CA ASP A 344 31.99 -10.48 -6.67
C ASP A 344 30.67 -11.24 -6.84
N PRO A 345 30.53 -12.14 -7.80
CA PRO A 345 29.28 -12.85 -8.05
C PRO A 345 28.95 -13.87 -6.95
N GLN A 346 29.91 -14.27 -6.15
CA GLN A 346 29.79 -15.37 -5.19
C GLN A 346 29.33 -16.69 -5.86
N ASN A 347 28.74 -17.61 -5.09
CA ASN A 347 28.27 -18.89 -5.63
C ASN A 347 26.90 -18.73 -6.30
N ARG A 348 26.70 -19.49 -7.37
CA ARG A 348 25.37 -19.66 -7.95
C ARG A 348 24.54 -20.51 -7.01
N VAL A 349 23.33 -20.02 -6.66
CA VAL A 349 22.48 -20.61 -5.64
C VAL A 349 21.21 -21.18 -6.27
N TYR A 350 20.75 -22.32 -5.74
CA TYR A 350 19.55 -23.01 -6.19
C TYR A 350 18.52 -23.12 -5.07
N VAL A 351 17.25 -23.07 -5.44
CA VAL A 351 16.15 -23.25 -4.49
C VAL A 351 15.88 -24.72 -4.29
N ARG A 352 16.03 -25.20 -3.07
CA ARG A 352 15.69 -26.57 -2.71
C ARG A 352 14.20 -26.77 -2.49
N ARG A 353 13.58 -25.91 -1.68
CA ARG A 353 12.17 -25.92 -1.32
C ARG A 353 11.62 -24.52 -1.17
N ILE A 354 10.31 -24.41 -1.41
CA ILE A 354 9.52 -23.21 -1.11
C ILE A 354 8.45 -23.63 -0.10
N ASN A 355 8.46 -22.99 1.05
CA ASN A 355 7.51 -23.20 2.14
C ASN A 355 6.60 -21.99 2.28
N PHE A 356 5.38 -22.23 2.77
CA PHE A 356 4.42 -21.18 3.11
C PHE A 356 4.04 -21.35 4.57
N ASN A 357 4.27 -20.31 5.37
CA ASN A 357 3.97 -20.25 6.78
C ASN A 357 2.85 -19.24 7.03
N GLY A 358 2.06 -19.42 8.09
CA GLY A 358 0.98 -18.49 8.45
C GLY A 358 -0.30 -18.61 7.61
N ALA A 359 -0.37 -19.60 6.71
CA ALA A 359 -1.49 -19.80 5.79
C ALA A 359 -2.25 -21.10 6.10
N ASP A 360 -3.27 -20.99 6.92
CA ASP A 360 -4.05 -22.16 7.39
C ASP A 360 -5.36 -22.40 6.61
N SER A 361 -5.93 -21.35 6.00
CA SER A 361 -7.24 -21.39 5.34
C SER A 361 -7.14 -21.51 3.81
N VAL A 362 -5.96 -21.39 3.24
CA VAL A 362 -5.69 -21.46 1.80
C VAL A 362 -4.90 -22.72 1.48
N ASN A 363 -5.33 -23.48 0.46
CA ASN A 363 -4.59 -24.65 0.02
C ASN A 363 -3.22 -24.24 -0.58
N ASP A 364 -2.16 -24.94 -0.25
CA ASP A 364 -0.78 -24.73 -0.73
C ASP A 364 -0.67 -24.58 -2.27
N GLU A 365 -1.44 -25.38 -3.01
CA GLU A 365 -1.52 -25.30 -4.48
C GLU A 365 -1.91 -23.90 -4.98
N VAL A 366 -2.71 -23.16 -4.21
CA VAL A 366 -3.19 -21.82 -4.59
C VAL A 366 -2.02 -20.83 -4.60
N PHE A 367 -1.10 -20.93 -3.66
CA PHE A 367 0.10 -20.10 -3.61
C PHE A 367 1.13 -20.55 -4.64
N ARG A 368 1.39 -21.85 -4.75
CA ARG A 368 2.39 -22.40 -5.68
C ARG A 368 2.15 -22.01 -7.13
N ARG A 369 0.90 -21.97 -7.58
CA ARG A 369 0.57 -21.57 -8.95
C ARG A 369 0.84 -20.10 -9.27
N GLU A 370 0.94 -19.26 -8.22
CA GLU A 370 1.27 -17.82 -8.38
C GLU A 370 2.77 -17.58 -8.47
N LEU A 371 3.59 -18.51 -8.01
CA LEU A 371 5.06 -18.36 -8.01
C LEU A 371 5.63 -18.25 -9.43
N ARG A 372 6.71 -17.47 -9.52
CA ARG A 372 7.60 -17.44 -10.69
C ARG A 372 8.93 -18.11 -10.40
N GLN A 373 9.39 -18.03 -9.16
CA GLN A 373 10.49 -18.83 -8.67
C GLN A 373 10.04 -20.29 -8.52
N LEU A 374 10.82 -21.24 -9.06
CA LEU A 374 10.52 -22.67 -9.00
C LEU A 374 11.53 -23.40 -8.12
N GLU A 375 11.05 -24.43 -7.45
CA GLU A 375 11.94 -25.40 -6.76
C GLU A 375 12.85 -26.12 -7.76
N GLY A 376 14.10 -26.35 -7.39
CA GLY A 376 15.11 -26.99 -8.23
C GLY A 376 15.72 -26.08 -9.30
N SER A 377 15.24 -24.85 -9.47
CA SER A 377 15.85 -23.84 -10.34
C SER A 377 16.86 -23.00 -9.57
N TYR A 378 17.68 -22.22 -10.29
CA TYR A 378 18.54 -21.23 -9.65
C TYR A 378 17.68 -20.13 -9.01
N LEU A 379 18.20 -19.56 -7.92
CA LEU A 379 17.54 -18.46 -7.21
C LEU A 379 17.61 -17.18 -8.03
N SER A 380 16.46 -16.62 -8.34
CA SER A 380 16.32 -15.35 -9.05
C SER A 380 15.61 -14.34 -8.17
N ASN A 381 16.31 -13.27 -7.77
CA ASN A 381 15.71 -12.22 -6.96
C ASN A 381 14.49 -11.60 -7.65
N ALA A 382 14.58 -11.38 -8.98
CA ALA A 382 13.48 -10.85 -9.77
C ALA A 382 12.25 -11.78 -9.77
N ASP A 383 12.46 -13.11 -9.80
CA ASP A 383 11.36 -14.07 -9.77
C ASP A 383 10.78 -14.23 -8.36
N LEU A 384 11.59 -14.04 -7.30
CA LEU A 384 11.11 -13.99 -5.91
C LEU A 384 10.25 -12.76 -5.67
N GLU A 385 10.73 -11.56 -6.00
CA GLU A 385 9.98 -10.31 -5.87
C GLU A 385 8.68 -10.35 -6.68
N ARG A 386 8.74 -10.93 -7.88
CA ARG A 386 7.55 -11.12 -8.71
C ARG A 386 6.59 -12.12 -8.09
N SER A 387 7.09 -13.20 -7.48
CA SER A 387 6.28 -14.18 -6.74
C SER A 387 5.61 -13.53 -5.54
N GLN A 388 6.35 -12.76 -4.75
CA GLN A 388 5.83 -11.98 -3.63
C GLN A 388 4.73 -11.02 -4.07
N THR A 389 4.98 -10.24 -5.11
CA THR A 389 3.99 -9.28 -5.66
C THR A 389 2.70 -10.01 -6.08
N ARG A 390 2.82 -11.17 -6.73
CA ARG A 390 1.65 -11.95 -7.15
C ARG A 390 0.87 -12.54 -5.99
N LEU A 391 1.56 -13.04 -4.97
CA LEU A 391 0.93 -13.51 -3.75
C LEU A 391 0.20 -12.38 -3.03
N GLN A 392 0.79 -11.21 -2.95
CA GLN A 392 0.20 -10.03 -2.32
C GLN A 392 -1.00 -9.45 -3.09
N LEU A 393 -1.13 -9.73 -4.38
CA LEU A 393 -2.31 -9.37 -5.17
C LEU A 393 -3.52 -10.27 -4.91
N LEU A 394 -3.37 -11.37 -4.20
CA LEU A 394 -4.48 -12.23 -3.82
C LEU A 394 -5.37 -11.53 -2.80
N PRO A 395 -6.70 -11.45 -3.03
CA PRO A 395 -7.61 -10.67 -2.19
C PRO A 395 -7.75 -11.15 -0.74
N TYR A 396 -7.23 -12.32 -0.43
CA TYR A 396 -7.24 -12.98 0.87
C TYR A 396 -5.85 -13.06 1.51
N VAL A 397 -4.92 -12.23 1.04
CA VAL A 397 -3.58 -12.07 1.59
C VAL A 397 -3.42 -10.61 2.00
N GLU A 398 -3.03 -10.37 3.24
CA GLU A 398 -2.83 -9.02 3.80
C GLU A 398 -1.38 -8.58 3.62
N SER A 399 -0.45 -9.45 3.99
CA SER A 399 0.98 -9.22 3.78
C SER A 399 1.71 -10.49 3.38
N VAL A 400 2.80 -10.34 2.65
CA VAL A 400 3.72 -11.42 2.27
C VAL A 400 5.14 -10.93 2.41
N GLU A 401 5.92 -11.64 3.21
CA GLU A 401 7.36 -11.47 3.28
C GLU A 401 8.03 -12.78 2.89
N PHE A 402 9.27 -12.74 2.44
CA PHE A 402 10.03 -13.95 2.17
C PHE A 402 11.43 -13.85 2.74
N GLU A 403 11.94 -14.99 3.18
CA GLU A 403 13.29 -15.14 3.64
C GLU A 403 13.97 -16.30 2.90
N THR A 404 15.26 -16.15 2.60
CA THR A 404 16.08 -17.19 2.02
C THR A 404 16.94 -17.84 3.10
N VAL A 405 16.67 -19.10 3.41
CA VAL A 405 17.34 -19.83 4.49
C VAL A 405 18.41 -20.77 3.90
N PRO A 406 19.70 -20.55 4.19
CA PRO A 406 20.77 -21.44 3.73
C PRO A 406 20.60 -22.87 4.24
N VAL A 407 20.80 -23.85 3.38
CA VAL A 407 20.73 -25.28 3.77
C VAL A 407 22.03 -25.71 4.41
N PRO A 408 22.05 -26.19 5.66
CA PRO A 408 23.27 -26.61 6.33
C PRO A 408 24.02 -27.70 5.56
N GLY A 409 25.31 -27.48 5.30
CA GLY A 409 26.20 -28.42 4.58
C GLY A 409 26.14 -28.29 3.04
N TYR A 410 25.34 -27.41 2.49
CA TYR A 410 25.24 -27.17 1.05
C TYR A 410 25.31 -25.66 0.76
N PRO A 411 26.48 -25.13 0.38
CA PRO A 411 26.68 -23.69 0.20
C PRO A 411 25.98 -23.10 -1.03
N ASP A 412 25.46 -23.94 -1.91
CA ASP A 412 24.76 -23.60 -3.15
C ASP A 412 23.23 -23.84 -3.10
N LEU A 413 22.69 -24.22 -1.92
CA LEU A 413 21.26 -24.47 -1.75
C LEU A 413 20.64 -23.57 -0.69
N VAL A 414 19.45 -23.08 -1.02
CA VAL A 414 18.60 -22.35 -0.07
C VAL A 414 17.18 -22.91 -0.08
N ASP A 415 16.51 -22.79 1.06
CA ASP A 415 15.06 -22.85 1.13
C ASP A 415 14.51 -21.42 1.08
N VAL A 416 13.33 -21.25 0.52
CA VAL A 416 12.61 -19.98 0.50
C VAL A 416 11.37 -20.15 1.35
N ASP A 417 11.29 -19.40 2.43
CA ASP A 417 10.17 -19.39 3.34
C ASP A 417 9.35 -18.12 3.10
N PHE A 418 8.10 -18.28 2.65
CA PHE A 418 7.14 -17.18 2.56
C PHE A 418 6.33 -17.14 3.84
N GLU A 419 6.41 -16.04 4.56
CA GLU A 419 5.53 -15.70 5.67
C GLU A 419 4.31 -14.96 5.12
N ILE A 420 3.13 -15.56 5.28
CA ILE A 420 1.88 -15.05 4.72
C ILE A 420 0.94 -14.70 5.86
N GLU A 421 0.47 -13.48 5.87
CA GLU A 421 -0.62 -13.05 6.72
C GLU A 421 -1.92 -13.12 5.92
N GLU A 422 -2.84 -14.02 6.35
CA GLU A 422 -4.12 -14.20 5.68
C GLU A 422 -5.10 -13.09 6.07
N GLY A 423 -5.68 -12.47 5.05
CA GLY A 423 -6.81 -11.56 5.18
C GLY A 423 -8.15 -12.27 5.06
N LEU A 424 -9.23 -11.56 5.29
CA LEU A 424 -10.58 -12.10 5.16
C LEU A 424 -10.91 -12.38 3.69
N PRO A 425 -11.21 -13.63 3.29
CA PRO A 425 -11.51 -13.98 1.92
C PRO A 425 -12.92 -13.53 1.47
N GLY A 426 -13.76 -13.15 2.42
CA GLY A 426 -15.13 -12.73 2.20
C GLY A 426 -15.29 -11.22 2.40
N GLN A 427 -15.88 -10.56 1.41
CA GLN A 427 -16.23 -9.14 1.49
C GLN A 427 -17.73 -8.98 1.32
N PHE A 428 -18.33 -8.14 2.16
CA PHE A 428 -19.72 -7.75 2.06
C PHE A 428 -19.79 -6.23 1.87
N GLY A 429 -20.35 -5.81 0.74
CA GLY A 429 -20.48 -4.42 0.38
C GLY A 429 -21.95 -3.99 0.25
N GLY A 430 -22.27 -2.81 0.74
CA GLY A 430 -23.52 -2.12 0.45
C GLY A 430 -23.22 -0.83 -0.31
N SER A 431 -24.01 -0.51 -1.32
CA SER A 431 -23.88 0.74 -2.08
C SER A 431 -25.20 1.47 -2.20
N ILE A 432 -25.12 2.78 -2.15
CA ILE A 432 -26.23 3.68 -2.48
C ILE A 432 -25.73 4.59 -3.59
N GLY A 433 -26.37 4.51 -4.73
CA GLY A 433 -26.10 5.37 -5.87
C GLY A 433 -27.29 6.28 -6.18
N PHE A 434 -27.02 7.36 -6.86
CA PHE A 434 -28.04 8.24 -7.42
C PHE A 434 -27.64 8.63 -8.84
N SER A 435 -28.59 8.56 -9.74
CA SER A 435 -28.47 9.09 -11.09
C SER A 435 -29.79 9.79 -11.46
N ASP A 436 -29.69 10.85 -12.25
CA ASP A 436 -30.87 11.59 -12.68
C ASP A 436 -31.84 10.75 -13.51
N SER A 437 -31.29 9.82 -14.29
CA SER A 437 -32.08 8.92 -15.15
C SER A 437 -32.76 7.79 -14.38
N GLN A 438 -32.17 7.30 -13.28
CA GLN A 438 -32.63 6.11 -12.56
C GLN A 438 -33.06 6.37 -11.11
N GLY A 439 -32.80 7.55 -10.58
CA GLY A 439 -33.08 7.89 -9.19
C GLY A 439 -32.11 7.20 -8.20
N ILE A 440 -32.63 6.83 -7.05
CA ILE A 440 -31.85 6.13 -6.02
C ILE A 440 -31.73 4.64 -6.38
N ILE A 441 -30.50 4.15 -6.39
CA ILE A 441 -30.15 2.75 -6.61
C ILE A 441 -29.51 2.21 -5.33
N LEU A 442 -30.03 1.09 -4.85
CA LEU A 442 -29.45 0.37 -3.72
C LEU A 442 -28.74 -0.87 -4.25
N GLY A 443 -27.54 -1.12 -3.75
CA GLY A 443 -26.79 -2.29 -4.12
C GLY A 443 -26.31 -3.08 -2.90
N GLY A 444 -26.21 -4.39 -3.06
CA GLY A 444 -25.55 -5.30 -2.15
C GLY A 444 -24.62 -6.20 -2.94
N GLU A 445 -23.40 -6.35 -2.46
CA GLU A 445 -22.41 -7.21 -3.06
C GLU A 445 -21.86 -8.17 -1.99
N PHE A 446 -21.76 -9.43 -2.33
CA PHE A 446 -21.04 -10.41 -1.56
C PHE A 446 -20.01 -11.08 -2.46
N VAL A 447 -18.75 -11.05 -2.06
CA VAL A 447 -17.66 -11.71 -2.77
C VAL A 447 -16.91 -12.60 -1.80
N HIS A 448 -16.71 -13.85 -2.15
CA HIS A 448 -15.82 -14.76 -1.46
C HIS A 448 -14.72 -15.19 -2.43
N ALA A 449 -13.51 -14.69 -2.22
CA ALA A 449 -12.40 -14.83 -3.17
C ALA A 449 -11.66 -16.18 -3.06
N ASN A 450 -11.82 -16.87 -1.94
CA ASN A 450 -11.18 -18.18 -1.67
C ASN A 450 -12.20 -19.23 -1.21
N PHE A 451 -13.16 -19.56 -2.08
CA PHE A 451 -14.22 -20.50 -1.73
C PHE A 451 -13.65 -21.90 -1.41
N MET A 452 -13.88 -22.37 -0.18
CA MET A 452 -13.37 -23.63 0.36
C MET A 452 -11.84 -23.79 0.29
N GLY A 453 -11.07 -22.70 0.43
CA GLY A 453 -9.61 -22.75 0.41
C GLY A 453 -8.97 -22.96 -0.97
N THR A 454 -9.77 -23.02 -2.04
CA THR A 454 -9.33 -23.43 -3.39
C THR A 454 -8.91 -22.26 -4.29
N GLY A 455 -8.96 -21.02 -3.81
CA GLY A 455 -8.73 -19.82 -4.60
C GLY A 455 -9.80 -19.56 -5.67
N LYS A 456 -10.95 -20.23 -5.60
CA LYS A 456 -12.09 -19.97 -6.48
C LYS A 456 -12.93 -18.84 -5.93
N ARG A 457 -13.48 -18.02 -6.83
CA ARG A 457 -14.24 -16.84 -6.45
C ARG A 457 -15.74 -17.09 -6.68
N VAL A 458 -16.54 -16.78 -5.66
CA VAL A 458 -18.00 -16.67 -5.75
C VAL A 458 -18.36 -15.22 -5.56
N ALA A 459 -19.15 -14.65 -6.46
CA ALA A 459 -19.65 -13.29 -6.33
C ALA A 459 -21.16 -13.26 -6.54
N LEU A 460 -21.85 -12.53 -5.67
CA LEU A 460 -23.26 -12.24 -5.75
C LEU A 460 -23.44 -10.72 -5.75
N ASN A 461 -24.07 -10.17 -6.80
CA ASN A 461 -24.40 -8.77 -6.91
C ASN A 461 -25.91 -8.60 -6.99
N LEU A 462 -26.44 -7.79 -6.12
CA LEU A 462 -27.84 -7.43 -6.07
C LEU A 462 -27.95 -5.92 -6.20
N ARG A 463 -28.67 -5.45 -7.22
CA ARG A 463 -28.92 -4.03 -7.41
C ARG A 463 -30.39 -3.80 -7.64
N GLY A 464 -30.93 -2.81 -6.99
CA GLY A 464 -32.35 -2.47 -7.12
C GLY A 464 -32.61 -0.97 -7.03
N GLY A 465 -33.46 -0.49 -7.90
CA GLY A 465 -33.95 0.87 -7.95
C GLY A 465 -35.42 0.87 -8.38
N LYS A 466 -35.97 2.05 -8.60
CA LYS A 466 -37.37 2.20 -9.00
C LYS A 466 -37.66 1.53 -10.35
N TYR A 467 -36.72 1.56 -11.29
CA TYR A 467 -36.90 1.12 -12.68
C TYR A 467 -35.91 0.05 -13.10
N TYR A 468 -35.17 -0.53 -12.13
CA TYR A 468 -34.02 -1.33 -12.44
C TYR A 468 -33.79 -2.36 -11.33
N LYS A 469 -33.68 -3.63 -11.70
CA LYS A 469 -33.30 -4.73 -10.82
C LYS A 469 -32.28 -5.60 -11.55
N VAL A 470 -31.17 -5.92 -10.89
CA VAL A 470 -30.17 -6.83 -11.43
C VAL A 470 -29.70 -7.77 -10.32
N TYR A 471 -29.69 -9.05 -10.64
CA TYR A 471 -29.21 -10.10 -9.78
C TYR A 471 -28.17 -10.92 -10.55
N ASP A 472 -26.92 -10.85 -10.15
CA ASP A 472 -25.82 -11.56 -10.78
C ASP A 472 -25.17 -12.53 -9.81
N VAL A 473 -24.97 -13.76 -10.29
CA VAL A 473 -24.20 -14.80 -9.59
C VAL A 473 -23.05 -15.24 -10.49
N ASN A 474 -21.83 -15.15 -9.99
CA ASN A 474 -20.64 -15.53 -10.74
C ASN A 474 -19.79 -16.51 -9.93
N PHE A 475 -19.43 -17.61 -10.56
CA PHE A 475 -18.47 -18.57 -10.04
C PHE A 475 -17.26 -18.61 -10.97
N THR A 476 -16.08 -18.22 -10.46
CA THR A 476 -14.84 -18.13 -11.24
C THR A 476 -13.79 -19.08 -10.66
N ASP A 477 -13.28 -19.96 -11.50
CA ASP A 477 -12.12 -20.81 -11.26
C ASP A 477 -10.93 -20.17 -12.04
N PRO A 478 -10.01 -19.46 -11.37
CA PRO A 478 -8.97 -18.70 -12.06
C PRO A 478 -7.89 -19.59 -12.70
N TYR A 479 -7.75 -20.83 -12.22
CA TYR A 479 -6.78 -21.80 -12.71
C TYR A 479 -7.46 -23.13 -12.98
N ARG A 480 -8.21 -23.22 -14.08
CA ARG A 480 -8.81 -24.49 -14.54
C ARG A 480 -7.76 -25.49 -15.02
N ASN A 481 -6.63 -24.99 -15.48
CA ASN A 481 -5.42 -25.75 -15.83
C ASN A 481 -4.17 -25.03 -15.32
N VAL A 482 -3.01 -25.66 -15.47
CA VAL A 482 -1.70 -25.14 -15.01
C VAL A 482 -1.25 -23.87 -15.76
N ASP A 483 -1.77 -23.64 -16.97
CA ASP A 483 -1.43 -22.45 -17.78
C ASP A 483 -2.23 -21.21 -17.35
N GLY A 484 -3.07 -21.30 -16.31
CA GLY A 484 -3.86 -20.17 -15.81
C GLY A 484 -5.12 -19.89 -16.63
N LEU A 485 -5.68 -20.90 -17.34
CA LEU A 485 -6.97 -20.76 -18.00
C LEU A 485 -8.07 -20.56 -16.96
N ALA A 486 -8.60 -19.35 -16.88
CA ALA A 486 -9.73 -19.04 -16.01
C ALA A 486 -11.05 -19.55 -16.64
N ARG A 487 -11.98 -19.99 -15.80
CA ARG A 487 -13.35 -20.34 -16.22
C ARG A 487 -14.35 -19.65 -15.32
N THR A 488 -15.28 -18.93 -15.91
CA THR A 488 -16.37 -18.25 -15.22
C THR A 488 -17.71 -18.83 -15.67
N ILE A 489 -18.54 -19.21 -14.71
CA ILE A 489 -19.95 -19.54 -14.90
C ILE A 489 -20.74 -18.39 -14.31
N SER A 490 -21.64 -17.82 -15.11
CA SER A 490 -22.44 -16.66 -14.71
C SER A 490 -23.93 -16.90 -14.91
N PHE A 491 -24.73 -16.40 -13.99
CA PHE A 491 -26.17 -16.27 -14.11
C PHE A 491 -26.54 -14.82 -13.80
N SER A 492 -27.31 -14.21 -14.71
CA SER A 492 -27.78 -12.84 -14.58
C SER A 492 -29.26 -12.75 -14.85
N TYR A 493 -29.99 -12.13 -13.93
CA TYR A 493 -31.37 -11.71 -14.15
C TYR A 493 -31.41 -10.20 -14.09
N GLN A 494 -31.96 -9.61 -15.13
CA GLN A 494 -32.11 -8.17 -15.27
C GLN A 494 -33.55 -7.83 -15.63
N ASP A 495 -34.16 -6.92 -14.86
CA ASP A 495 -35.50 -6.38 -15.11
C ASP A 495 -35.36 -4.85 -15.15
N ILE A 496 -35.55 -4.29 -16.33
CA ILE A 496 -35.47 -2.84 -16.57
C ILE A 496 -36.81 -2.37 -17.07
N THR A 497 -37.51 -1.57 -16.25
CA THR A 497 -38.78 -0.97 -16.59
C THR A 497 -38.58 0.49 -16.94
N GLN A 498 -38.76 0.85 -18.19
CA GLN A 498 -38.52 2.21 -18.70
C GLN A 498 -39.80 3.00 -18.98
N PHE A 499 -40.96 2.47 -18.60
CA PHE A 499 -42.26 3.10 -18.87
C PHE A 499 -42.48 4.50 -18.23
N THR A 500 -41.56 4.94 -17.40
CA THR A 500 -41.72 6.21 -16.69
C THR A 500 -40.46 7.05 -16.65
N ASN A 501 -39.46 6.62 -17.40
CA ASN A 501 -38.15 7.30 -17.42
C ASN A 501 -37.98 8.05 -18.75
N ALA A 502 -37.15 9.04 -18.76
CA ALA A 502 -36.83 9.89 -19.89
C ALA A 502 -36.08 9.17 -21.04
N THR A 503 -35.85 7.85 -20.91
CA THR A 503 -35.21 7.03 -21.96
C THR A 503 -36.15 6.04 -22.51
N SER A 504 -36.84 6.03 -23.43
CA SER A 504 -37.79 5.13 -24.12
C SER A 504 -38.73 4.26 -23.25
N ASP A 505 -39.97 4.18 -23.65
CA ASP A 505 -41.07 3.50 -22.95
C ASP A 505 -41.19 2.04 -23.31
N PHE A 506 -40.30 1.18 -22.78
CA PHE A 506 -40.40 -0.27 -22.88
C PHE A 506 -39.91 -0.94 -21.59
N SER A 507 -40.32 -2.17 -21.34
CA SER A 507 -39.78 -3.00 -20.27
C SER A 507 -39.04 -4.15 -20.86
N THR A 508 -37.86 -4.45 -20.30
CA THR A 508 -37.05 -5.59 -20.73
C THR A 508 -36.72 -6.44 -19.53
N THR A 509 -37.11 -7.72 -19.58
CA THR A 509 -36.66 -8.74 -18.65
C THR A 509 -35.66 -9.63 -19.38
N THR A 510 -34.48 -9.82 -18.82
CA THR A 510 -33.43 -10.64 -19.45
C THR A 510 -32.90 -11.63 -18.44
N LEU A 511 -32.86 -12.91 -18.82
CA LEU A 511 -32.20 -14.00 -18.10
C LEU A 511 -31.03 -14.47 -18.96
N THR A 512 -29.84 -14.47 -18.39
CA THR A 512 -28.61 -14.89 -19.10
C THR A 512 -27.87 -15.94 -18.30
N ALA A 513 -27.47 -17.02 -18.95
CA ALA A 513 -26.58 -18.04 -18.42
C ALA A 513 -25.29 -18.07 -19.27
N GLY A 514 -24.17 -17.78 -18.70
CA GLY A 514 -22.90 -17.66 -19.41
C GLY A 514 -21.86 -18.66 -18.96
N LEU A 515 -21.03 -19.10 -19.89
CA LEU A 515 -19.83 -19.89 -19.68
C LEU A 515 -18.67 -19.27 -20.44
N ASN A 516 -17.74 -18.67 -19.71
CA ASN A 516 -16.63 -17.92 -20.28
C ASN A 516 -15.28 -18.50 -19.84
N TRP A 517 -14.31 -18.45 -20.72
CA TRP A 517 -12.93 -18.78 -20.46
C TRP A 517 -12.06 -17.54 -20.70
N GLY A 518 -11.06 -17.34 -19.83
CA GLY A 518 -10.06 -16.30 -19.96
C GLY A 518 -8.68 -16.95 -20.04
N TYR A 519 -7.97 -16.72 -21.14
CA TYR A 519 -6.61 -17.22 -21.35
C TYR A 519 -5.62 -16.06 -21.19
N PRO A 520 -4.71 -16.11 -20.20
CA PRO A 520 -3.67 -15.11 -20.05
C PRO A 520 -2.61 -15.29 -21.15
N ILE A 521 -2.51 -14.33 -22.08
CA ILE A 521 -1.48 -14.32 -23.12
C ILE A 521 -0.15 -13.85 -22.52
N THR A 522 -0.23 -12.82 -21.69
CA THR A 522 0.86 -12.29 -20.89
C THR A 522 0.30 -11.88 -19.52
N GLU A 523 1.15 -11.40 -18.60
CA GLU A 523 0.72 -10.88 -17.29
C GLU A 523 -0.27 -9.70 -17.39
N TYR A 524 -0.23 -8.97 -18.49
CA TYR A 524 -1.07 -7.79 -18.75
C TYR A 524 -2.18 -8.04 -19.75
N GLN A 525 -2.20 -9.19 -20.46
CA GLN A 525 -3.11 -9.43 -21.55
C GLN A 525 -3.92 -10.71 -21.33
N ILE A 526 -5.22 -10.58 -21.46
CA ILE A 526 -6.15 -11.71 -21.34
C ILE A 526 -7.03 -11.75 -22.58
N PHE A 527 -7.06 -12.91 -23.24
CA PHE A 527 -8.06 -13.23 -24.26
C PHE A 527 -9.24 -13.97 -23.61
N ARG A 528 -10.45 -13.50 -23.85
CA ARG A 528 -11.68 -14.10 -23.35
C ARG A 528 -12.50 -14.66 -24.49
N PHE A 529 -13.10 -15.82 -24.29
CA PHE A 529 -14.06 -16.40 -25.21
C PHE A 529 -15.10 -17.17 -24.41
N GLY A 530 -16.30 -17.27 -24.95
CA GLY A 530 -17.37 -17.95 -24.26
C GLY A 530 -18.67 -17.97 -25.02
N PHE A 531 -19.68 -18.52 -24.35
CA PHE A 531 -21.06 -18.62 -24.82
C PHE A 531 -21.99 -18.09 -23.72
N ALA A 532 -23.07 -17.43 -24.15
CA ALA A 532 -24.13 -17.02 -23.24
C ALA A 532 -25.49 -17.38 -23.87
N ALA A 533 -26.25 -18.18 -23.17
CA ALA A 533 -27.65 -18.39 -23.49
C ALA A 533 -28.48 -17.29 -22.87
N GLN A 534 -29.26 -16.58 -23.66
CA GLN A 534 -30.08 -15.45 -23.23
C GLN A 534 -31.54 -15.71 -23.59
N HIS A 535 -32.42 -15.50 -22.63
CA HIS A 535 -33.85 -15.33 -22.82
C HIS A 535 -34.20 -13.90 -22.46
N ALA A 536 -34.81 -13.17 -23.36
CA ALA A 536 -35.24 -11.79 -23.15
C ALA A 536 -36.71 -11.62 -23.52
N GLU A 537 -37.44 -10.91 -22.69
CA GLU A 537 -38.81 -10.49 -22.95
C GLU A 537 -38.86 -8.96 -23.05
N LEU A 538 -39.33 -8.44 -24.13
CA LEU A 538 -39.48 -7.02 -24.40
C LEU A 538 -40.93 -6.66 -24.52
N LEU A 539 -41.46 -5.81 -23.63
CA LEU A 539 -42.85 -5.36 -23.59
C LEU A 539 -42.96 -3.92 -24.03
N THR A 540 -43.93 -3.66 -24.91
CA THR A 540 -44.30 -2.31 -25.34
C THR A 540 -45.82 -2.08 -25.16
N SER A 541 -46.21 -0.84 -25.02
CA SER A 541 -47.60 -0.42 -24.95
C SER A 541 -47.97 0.60 -26.04
N ILE A 542 -49.22 1.07 -26.08
CA ILE A 542 -49.63 2.18 -26.95
C ILE A 542 -48.91 3.48 -26.63
N PHE A 543 -48.34 3.59 -25.41
CA PHE A 543 -47.59 4.74 -24.94
C PHE A 543 -46.06 4.60 -25.23
N SER A 544 -45.65 3.45 -25.77
CA SER A 544 -44.28 3.27 -26.19
C SER A 544 -44.01 3.93 -27.54
N SER A 545 -42.78 4.32 -27.75
CA SER A 545 -42.35 4.95 -29.00
C SER A 545 -42.63 4.09 -30.22
N ASP A 546 -42.80 4.71 -31.38
CA ASP A 546 -43.01 4.01 -32.64
C ASP A 546 -41.83 3.10 -32.97
N GLN A 547 -40.61 3.53 -32.65
CA GLN A 547 -39.39 2.75 -32.86
C GLN A 547 -39.38 1.45 -32.04
N ALA A 548 -39.72 1.53 -30.77
CA ALA A 548 -39.79 0.34 -29.91
C ALA A 548 -40.91 -0.61 -30.36
N ARG A 549 -42.08 -0.07 -30.70
CA ARG A 549 -43.22 -0.89 -31.15
C ARG A 549 -42.95 -1.57 -32.48
N GLN A 550 -42.36 -0.86 -33.45
CA GLN A 550 -41.98 -1.42 -34.76
C GLN A 550 -40.96 -2.56 -34.60
N TRP A 551 -39.96 -2.35 -33.70
CA TRP A 551 -38.96 -3.37 -33.45
C TRP A 551 -39.59 -4.64 -32.86
N VAL A 552 -40.43 -4.54 -31.83
CA VAL A 552 -41.12 -5.66 -31.17
C VAL A 552 -42.03 -6.43 -32.15
N GLN A 553 -42.67 -5.74 -33.08
CA GLN A 553 -43.56 -6.35 -34.10
C GLN A 553 -42.77 -7.06 -35.20
N ALA A 554 -41.54 -6.63 -35.47
CA ALA A 554 -40.75 -7.13 -36.57
C ALA A 554 -39.77 -8.25 -36.19
N ASN A 555 -39.44 -8.39 -34.87
CA ASN A 555 -38.36 -9.25 -34.41
C ASN A 555 -38.78 -10.16 -33.26
N GLY A 556 -38.23 -11.37 -33.21
CA GLY A 556 -38.50 -12.37 -32.18
C GLY A 556 -39.89 -13.03 -32.30
N GLN A 557 -40.35 -13.62 -31.20
CA GLN A 557 -41.70 -14.26 -31.16
C GLN A 557 -42.69 -13.26 -30.52
N SER A 558 -43.48 -12.61 -31.35
CA SER A 558 -44.41 -11.60 -30.90
C SER A 558 -45.63 -12.24 -30.19
N PHE A 559 -46.05 -11.66 -29.09
CA PHE A 559 -47.23 -12.08 -28.34
C PHE A 559 -48.04 -10.85 -27.84
N SER A 560 -49.31 -11.09 -27.49
CA SER A 560 -50.15 -10.11 -26.82
C SER A 560 -50.39 -10.52 -25.36
N VAL A 561 -50.29 -9.59 -24.43
CA VAL A 561 -50.46 -9.87 -23.00
C VAL A 561 -51.96 -10.12 -22.68
N PRO A 562 -52.37 -11.34 -22.22
CA PRO A 562 -53.74 -11.62 -21.90
C PRO A 562 -54.31 -10.68 -20.81
N GLY A 563 -55.45 -10.08 -21.10
CA GLY A 563 -56.13 -9.16 -20.17
C GLY A 563 -55.62 -7.73 -20.16
N ALA A 564 -54.53 -7.40 -20.89
CA ALA A 564 -54.02 -6.06 -21.09
C ALA A 564 -54.33 -5.61 -22.53
N THR A 565 -55.23 -4.69 -22.70
CA THR A 565 -55.56 -4.12 -24.04
C THR A 565 -54.35 -3.26 -24.51
N ASN A 566 -53.84 -3.60 -25.72
CA ASN A 566 -52.76 -2.83 -26.37
C ASN A 566 -51.39 -2.94 -25.73
N VAL A 567 -51.05 -4.04 -25.07
CA VAL A 567 -49.71 -4.39 -24.68
C VAL A 567 -49.20 -5.53 -25.58
N PHE A 568 -48.10 -5.29 -26.25
CA PHE A 568 -47.47 -6.24 -27.17
C PHE A 568 -46.07 -6.53 -26.68
N GLY A 569 -45.69 -7.80 -26.68
CA GLY A 569 -44.36 -8.26 -26.30
C GLY A 569 -43.71 -9.06 -27.41
N THR A 570 -42.41 -9.24 -27.27
CA THR A 570 -41.65 -10.22 -28.03
C THR A 570 -40.75 -10.97 -27.08
N GLU A 571 -40.73 -12.28 -27.23
CA GLU A 571 -39.77 -13.17 -26.58
C GLU A 571 -38.59 -13.42 -27.52
N ILE A 572 -37.42 -13.51 -26.97
CA ILE A 572 -36.17 -13.67 -27.69
C ILE A 572 -35.35 -14.73 -26.99
N ASN A 573 -35.09 -15.82 -27.70
CA ASN A 573 -34.14 -16.86 -27.28
C ASN A 573 -32.90 -16.76 -28.17
N SER A 574 -31.75 -16.47 -27.59
CA SER A 574 -30.50 -16.34 -28.34
C SER A 574 -29.36 -17.08 -27.65
N LEU A 575 -28.49 -17.64 -28.47
CA LEU A 575 -27.18 -18.09 -28.03
C LEU A 575 -26.13 -17.11 -28.57
N GLU A 576 -25.42 -16.46 -27.66
CA GLU A 576 -24.39 -15.49 -28.01
C GLU A 576 -22.98 -16.11 -27.91
N LEU A 577 -22.14 -15.81 -28.88
CA LEU A 577 -20.70 -15.94 -28.80
C LEU A 577 -20.13 -14.68 -28.16
N VAL A 578 -19.26 -14.86 -27.18
CA VAL A 578 -18.56 -13.79 -26.50
C VAL A 578 -17.08 -13.95 -26.79
N ALA A 579 -16.45 -12.90 -27.33
CA ALA A 579 -14.99 -12.81 -27.49
C ALA A 579 -14.50 -11.48 -26.96
N GLY A 580 -13.33 -11.48 -26.34
CA GLY A 580 -12.77 -10.26 -25.79
C GLY A 580 -11.25 -10.34 -25.67
N TRP A 581 -10.62 -9.19 -25.75
CA TRP A 581 -9.22 -9.02 -25.45
C TRP A 581 -9.05 -7.81 -24.54
N SER A 582 -8.24 -7.98 -23.51
CA SER A 582 -7.91 -6.89 -22.61
C SER A 582 -6.39 -6.79 -22.41
N TYR A 583 -5.93 -5.56 -22.29
CA TYR A 583 -4.60 -5.20 -21.84
C TYR A 583 -4.74 -4.26 -20.65
N GLU A 584 -4.17 -4.62 -19.49
CA GLU A 584 -4.22 -3.85 -18.25
C GLU A 584 -2.80 -3.55 -17.76
N GLY A 585 -2.26 -2.39 -18.12
CA GLY A 585 -0.93 -1.94 -17.74
C GLY A 585 -0.95 -0.58 -17.05
N LEU A 586 -2.03 -0.26 -16.32
CA LEU A 586 -2.08 0.93 -15.47
C LEU A 586 -1.28 0.68 -14.18
N ASN A 587 -0.54 1.67 -13.74
CA ASN A 587 0.32 1.56 -12.55
C ASN A 587 -0.44 1.59 -11.20
N ARG A 588 -1.71 2.02 -11.18
CA ARG A 588 -2.57 2.06 -9.99
C ARG A 588 -4.02 1.83 -10.39
N ALA A 589 -4.79 1.18 -9.51
CA ALA A 589 -6.22 0.97 -9.71
C ALA A 589 -7.00 2.29 -9.51
N ILE A 590 -6.64 3.08 -8.50
CA ILE A 590 -7.24 4.38 -8.18
C ILE A 590 -6.22 5.45 -8.51
N PHE A 591 -6.68 6.50 -9.22
CA PHE A 591 -5.85 7.61 -9.67
C PHE A 591 -4.57 7.18 -10.41
N PRO A 592 -4.66 6.37 -11.48
CA PRO A 592 -3.50 6.03 -12.28
C PRO A 592 -2.85 7.29 -12.84
N ASP A 593 -1.53 7.29 -12.93
CA ASP A 593 -0.74 8.41 -13.44
C ASP A 593 0.20 8.02 -14.61
N ALA A 594 0.23 6.72 -14.91
CA ALA A 594 1.00 6.16 -16.04
C ALA A 594 0.39 4.85 -16.52
N GLY A 595 0.77 4.46 -17.71
CA GLY A 595 0.34 3.21 -18.33
C GLY A 595 -0.86 3.35 -19.23
N GLN A 596 -1.39 2.20 -19.65
CA GLN A 596 -2.55 2.15 -20.53
C GLN A 596 -3.43 0.94 -20.21
N ARG A 597 -4.70 1.06 -20.58
CA ARG A 597 -5.69 -0.01 -20.50
C ARG A 597 -6.48 -0.05 -21.80
N VAL A 598 -6.67 -1.25 -22.32
CA VAL A 598 -7.43 -1.47 -23.56
C VAL A 598 -8.41 -2.60 -23.38
N PHE A 599 -9.65 -2.41 -23.79
CA PHE A 599 -10.66 -3.45 -23.85
C PHE A 599 -11.25 -3.51 -25.25
N LEU A 600 -11.31 -4.69 -25.80
CA LEU A 600 -12.08 -4.99 -26.99
C LEU A 600 -13.01 -6.15 -26.65
N ASN A 601 -14.31 -5.92 -26.74
CA ASN A 601 -15.33 -6.93 -26.52
C ASN A 601 -16.19 -7.06 -27.78
N PHE A 602 -16.48 -8.28 -28.14
CA PHE A 602 -17.33 -8.66 -29.25
C PHE A 602 -18.34 -9.70 -28.78
N ASN A 603 -19.62 -9.43 -28.98
CA ASN A 603 -20.70 -10.34 -28.69
C ASN A 603 -21.51 -10.50 -29.99
N ALA A 604 -21.84 -11.70 -30.36
CA ALA A 604 -22.69 -11.94 -31.52
C ALA A 604 -23.64 -13.11 -31.25
N SER A 605 -24.89 -12.96 -31.62
CA SER A 605 -25.82 -14.09 -31.61
C SER A 605 -25.33 -15.14 -32.61
N VAL A 606 -25.57 -16.39 -32.31
CA VAL A 606 -25.26 -17.49 -33.27
C VAL A 606 -26.35 -17.50 -34.34
N PRO A 607 -26.00 -17.69 -35.63
CA PRO A 607 -26.98 -17.84 -36.72
C PRO A 607 -28.02 -18.92 -36.40
N GLY A 608 -29.29 -18.58 -36.53
CA GLY A 608 -30.42 -19.43 -36.16
C GLY A 608 -31.02 -19.10 -34.78
N SER A 609 -30.48 -18.09 -34.06
CA SER A 609 -31.14 -17.45 -32.92
C SER A 609 -32.37 -16.68 -33.41
N GLU A 610 -33.40 -16.50 -32.56
CA GLU A 610 -34.62 -15.77 -32.91
C GLU A 610 -34.37 -14.29 -33.26
N VAL A 611 -33.27 -13.72 -32.73
CA VAL A 611 -32.76 -12.39 -33.08
C VAL A 611 -31.26 -12.48 -33.30
N GLU A 612 -30.84 -12.02 -34.44
CA GLU A 612 -29.45 -12.08 -34.91
C GLU A 612 -28.82 -10.70 -34.90
N TYR A 613 -27.83 -10.47 -34.06
CA TYR A 613 -27.13 -9.20 -33.95
C TYR A 613 -25.70 -9.39 -33.49
N PHE A 614 -24.88 -8.37 -33.65
CA PHE A 614 -23.56 -8.28 -33.02
C PHE A 614 -23.39 -6.93 -32.31
N VAL A 615 -22.52 -6.92 -31.30
CA VAL A 615 -22.12 -5.74 -30.57
C VAL A 615 -20.62 -5.79 -30.36
N THR A 616 -19.95 -4.70 -30.75
CA THR A 616 -18.50 -4.51 -30.49
C THR A 616 -18.33 -3.27 -29.64
N ARG A 617 -17.49 -3.38 -28.62
CA ARG A 617 -17.08 -2.24 -27.77
C ARG A 617 -15.57 -2.20 -27.70
N PHE A 618 -15.01 -1.06 -28.02
CA PHE A 618 -13.60 -0.75 -27.86
C PHE A 618 -13.45 0.39 -26.86
N ASN A 619 -12.64 0.17 -25.83
CA ASN A 619 -12.28 1.19 -24.85
C ASN A 619 -10.77 1.26 -24.73
N PHE A 620 -10.23 2.47 -24.75
CA PHE A 620 -8.82 2.78 -24.64
C PHE A 620 -8.63 3.89 -23.64
N ASP A 621 -7.79 3.68 -22.62
CA ASP A 621 -7.47 4.64 -21.57
C ASP A 621 -5.95 4.69 -21.39
N LYS A 622 -5.35 5.86 -21.60
CA LYS A 622 -3.89 6.03 -21.54
C LYS A 622 -3.49 7.29 -20.80
N TYR A 623 -2.48 7.16 -19.95
CA TYR A 623 -1.88 8.24 -19.19
C TYR A 623 -0.47 8.53 -19.70
N PHE A 624 -0.19 9.79 -19.98
CA PHE A 624 1.12 10.30 -20.37
C PHE A 624 1.70 11.16 -19.27
N ARG A 625 2.94 10.91 -18.91
CA ARG A 625 3.69 11.77 -18.00
C ARG A 625 4.20 12.99 -18.74
N LEU A 626 3.93 14.16 -18.20
CA LEU A 626 4.42 15.44 -18.70
C LEU A 626 5.41 16.04 -17.69
N PRO A 627 6.28 17.01 -18.10
CA PRO A 627 7.18 17.68 -17.16
C PRO A 627 6.44 18.31 -15.97
N GLY A 628 7.09 18.36 -14.80
CA GLY A 628 6.56 19.03 -13.61
C GLY A 628 5.32 18.36 -13.01
N ALA A 629 5.27 17.05 -12.95
CA ALA A 629 4.18 16.26 -12.37
C ALA A 629 2.79 16.40 -13.04
N TRP A 630 2.67 17.11 -14.15
CA TRP A 630 1.46 17.12 -15.00
C TRP A 630 1.23 15.76 -15.64
N ARG A 631 -0.04 15.39 -15.82
CA ARG A 631 -0.42 14.16 -16.54
C ARG A 631 -1.45 14.50 -17.61
N PHE A 632 -1.36 13.81 -18.73
CA PHE A 632 -2.37 13.90 -19.78
C PHE A 632 -3.03 12.53 -19.96
N ARG A 633 -4.36 12.51 -19.93
CA ARG A 633 -5.16 11.31 -20.12
C ARG A 633 -5.94 11.40 -21.41
N ILE A 634 -5.97 10.29 -22.13
CA ILE A 634 -6.89 10.05 -23.25
C ILE A 634 -7.75 8.86 -22.87
N ASN A 635 -9.06 9.04 -22.83
CA ASN A 635 -10.03 7.95 -22.75
C ASN A 635 -10.90 8.00 -23.99
N SER A 636 -10.94 6.88 -24.72
CA SER A 636 -11.71 6.75 -25.96
C SER A 636 -12.60 5.52 -25.89
N GLU A 637 -13.87 5.68 -26.16
CA GLU A 637 -14.83 4.60 -26.30
C GLU A 637 -15.47 4.66 -27.69
N VAL A 638 -15.44 3.52 -28.40
CA VAL A 638 -16.13 3.34 -29.66
C VAL A 638 -16.94 2.06 -29.56
N SER A 639 -18.24 2.19 -29.75
CA SER A 639 -19.17 1.09 -29.67
C SER A 639 -19.99 1.02 -30.95
N LEU A 640 -20.19 -0.19 -31.48
CA LEU A 640 -20.96 -0.46 -32.68
C LEU A 640 -21.77 -1.74 -32.49
N GLY A 641 -23.05 -1.70 -32.82
CA GLY A 641 -23.91 -2.85 -32.86
C GLY A 641 -24.79 -2.83 -34.14
N ARG A 642 -25.19 -3.98 -34.62
CA ARG A 642 -26.04 -4.08 -35.79
C ARG A 642 -26.84 -5.39 -35.78
N GLY A 643 -28.06 -5.33 -36.28
CA GLY A 643 -28.83 -6.50 -36.65
C GLY A 643 -28.29 -7.14 -37.92
N TYR A 644 -28.40 -8.45 -38.06
CA TYR A 644 -28.11 -9.18 -39.30
C TYR A 644 -29.11 -10.30 -39.51
N GLY A 645 -29.04 -11.03 -40.66
CA GLY A 645 -30.01 -12.03 -41.02
C GLY A 645 -31.41 -11.43 -41.20
N ASP A 646 -32.39 -11.98 -40.53
CA ASP A 646 -33.78 -11.50 -40.58
C ASP A 646 -34.07 -10.39 -39.55
N THR A 647 -33.09 -10.01 -38.71
CA THR A 647 -33.24 -8.98 -37.70
C THR A 647 -33.11 -7.59 -38.29
N THR A 648 -34.18 -6.80 -38.15
CA THR A 648 -34.31 -5.52 -38.84
C THR A 648 -33.36 -4.43 -38.29
N ALA A 649 -33.06 -4.46 -37.00
CA ALA A 649 -32.18 -3.52 -36.33
C ALA A 649 -31.66 -4.06 -35.00
N LEU A 650 -30.65 -3.41 -34.41
CA LEU A 650 -30.12 -3.76 -33.10
C LEU A 650 -31.24 -3.75 -32.04
N PRO A 651 -31.34 -4.77 -31.16
CA PRO A 651 -32.31 -4.77 -30.07
C PRO A 651 -32.21 -3.50 -29.22
N PRO A 652 -33.36 -2.85 -28.88
CA PRO A 652 -33.36 -1.59 -28.13
C PRO A 652 -32.61 -1.63 -26.78
N PHE A 653 -32.61 -2.79 -26.12
CA PHE A 653 -31.87 -3.00 -24.85
C PHE A 653 -30.35 -3.15 -25.04
N ARG A 654 -29.88 -3.19 -26.28
CA ARG A 654 -28.45 -3.19 -26.67
C ARG A 654 -27.99 -1.81 -27.19
N ASN A 655 -28.89 -0.84 -27.36
CA ASN A 655 -28.54 0.51 -27.78
C ASN A 655 -27.54 1.15 -26.83
N PHE A 656 -26.69 1.98 -27.41
CA PHE A 656 -25.73 2.80 -26.67
C PHE A 656 -26.32 4.18 -26.36
N PHE A 657 -25.98 4.69 -25.18
CA PHE A 657 -26.44 6.01 -24.72
C PHE A 657 -25.22 6.88 -24.41
N GLY A 658 -25.29 8.15 -24.77
CA GLY A 658 -24.22 9.12 -24.55
C GLY A 658 -24.74 10.37 -23.83
N GLY A 659 -23.81 11.19 -23.35
CA GLY A 659 -24.03 12.31 -22.44
C GLY A 659 -23.69 11.93 -20.99
N GLY A 660 -23.35 12.90 -20.18
CA GLY A 660 -23.02 12.68 -18.78
C GLY A 660 -21.53 12.47 -18.52
N PRO A 661 -21.15 12.21 -17.24
CA PRO A 661 -19.77 12.16 -16.78
C PRO A 661 -18.92 11.05 -17.45
N GLY A 662 -19.57 9.97 -17.90
CA GLY A 662 -18.90 8.81 -18.53
C GLY A 662 -18.49 9.02 -19.98
N THR A 663 -19.12 9.94 -20.69
CA THR A 663 -18.94 10.11 -22.15
C THR A 663 -18.64 11.56 -22.54
N VAL A 664 -19.65 12.43 -22.66
CA VAL A 664 -19.50 13.86 -22.98
C VAL A 664 -20.12 14.70 -21.89
N ARG A 665 -19.28 15.26 -21.02
CA ARG A 665 -19.74 16.11 -19.88
C ARG A 665 -20.38 17.39 -20.39
N GLY A 666 -21.32 17.91 -19.59
CA GLY A 666 -22.08 19.13 -19.94
C GLY A 666 -23.35 18.90 -20.74
N PHE A 667 -23.51 17.68 -21.26
CA PHE A 667 -24.78 17.21 -21.81
C PHE A 667 -25.45 16.28 -20.80
N LYS A 668 -26.74 16.32 -20.71
CA LYS A 668 -27.52 15.51 -19.77
C LYS A 668 -27.27 14.02 -20.00
N GLU A 669 -27.20 13.26 -18.92
CA GLU A 669 -26.90 11.83 -18.95
C GLU A 669 -27.89 11.07 -19.85
N SER A 670 -27.33 10.25 -20.76
CA SER A 670 -28.10 9.42 -21.72
C SER A 670 -28.94 10.19 -22.76
N TRP A 671 -28.77 11.51 -22.91
CA TRP A 671 -29.59 12.33 -23.76
C TRP A 671 -28.97 12.72 -25.10
N LEU A 672 -27.78 12.32 -25.41
CA LEU A 672 -27.18 12.56 -26.72
C LEU A 672 -27.68 11.54 -27.76
N GLY A 673 -27.84 11.99 -28.98
CA GLY A 673 -28.16 11.19 -30.15
C GLY A 673 -29.64 11.18 -30.54
N PRO A 674 -30.13 10.07 -31.14
CA PRO A 674 -31.48 9.97 -31.68
C PRO A 674 -32.55 10.16 -30.66
N ARG A 675 -33.62 10.86 -31.08
CA ARG A 675 -34.87 11.00 -30.32
C ARG A 675 -35.94 10.10 -30.91
N ASP A 676 -36.68 9.45 -30.04
CA ASP A 676 -37.84 8.65 -30.44
C ASP A 676 -39.07 9.51 -30.76
N SER A 677 -40.17 8.88 -31.19
CA SER A 677 -41.44 9.58 -31.51
C SER A 677 -42.08 10.31 -30.33
N LEU A 678 -41.63 10.05 -29.09
CA LEU A 678 -42.10 10.70 -27.87
C LEU A 678 -41.09 11.74 -27.34
N SER A 679 -40.08 12.10 -28.11
CA SER A 679 -39.01 13.03 -27.74
C SER A 679 -38.03 12.49 -26.69
N ASN A 680 -38.07 11.22 -26.31
CA ASN A 680 -37.15 10.61 -25.39
C ASN A 680 -35.85 10.19 -26.12
N PRO A 681 -34.70 10.06 -25.42
CA PRO A 681 -33.53 9.50 -26.01
C PRO A 681 -33.73 8.01 -26.36
N ASN A 682 -33.59 7.68 -27.61
CA ASN A 682 -33.69 6.28 -28.11
C ASN A 682 -32.38 5.49 -27.91
N GLY A 683 -31.28 6.21 -27.67
CA GLY A 683 -29.94 5.65 -27.84
C GLY A 683 -29.65 5.37 -29.32
N GLY A 684 -28.53 4.74 -29.60
CA GLY A 684 -28.11 4.42 -30.95
C GLY A 684 -27.34 3.12 -31.04
N ASN A 685 -27.15 2.68 -32.28
CA ASN A 685 -26.37 1.49 -32.56
C ASN A 685 -24.87 1.77 -32.76
N MET A 686 -24.48 3.05 -32.73
CA MET A 686 -23.08 3.47 -32.79
C MET A 686 -22.83 4.60 -31.79
N MET A 687 -21.77 4.51 -30.99
CA MET A 687 -21.32 5.55 -30.07
C MET A 687 -19.82 5.82 -30.25
N VAL A 688 -19.47 7.09 -30.23
CA VAL A 688 -18.07 7.56 -30.17
C VAL A 688 -17.96 8.56 -29.04
N ALA A 689 -17.12 8.30 -28.09
CA ALA A 689 -16.82 9.20 -26.97
C ALA A 689 -15.32 9.27 -26.74
N ASN A 690 -14.78 10.49 -26.68
CA ASN A 690 -13.38 10.74 -26.40
C ASN A 690 -13.28 11.80 -25.31
N GLN A 691 -12.54 11.51 -24.28
CA GLN A 691 -12.24 12.40 -23.16
C GLN A 691 -10.75 12.67 -23.12
N PHE A 692 -10.39 13.94 -23.18
CA PHE A 692 -9.01 14.41 -23.05
C PHE A 692 -8.91 15.19 -21.75
N GLU A 693 -8.02 14.76 -20.85
CA GLU A 693 -7.89 15.38 -19.53
C GLU A 693 -6.44 15.80 -19.29
N LEU A 694 -6.24 17.06 -18.94
CA LEU A 694 -4.99 17.57 -18.40
C LEU A 694 -5.10 17.59 -16.87
N ILE A 695 -4.44 16.64 -16.22
CA ILE A 695 -4.45 16.47 -14.77
C ILE A 695 -3.43 17.41 -14.15
N ILE A 696 -3.90 18.21 -13.22
CA ILE A 696 -3.12 19.23 -12.52
C ILE A 696 -2.36 18.55 -11.38
N PRO A 697 -1.08 18.88 -11.17
CA PRO A 697 -0.32 18.41 -10.02
C PRO A 697 -1.03 18.73 -8.71
N THR A 698 -1.30 17.72 -7.91
CA THR A 698 -1.86 17.87 -6.58
C THR A 698 -0.75 17.79 -5.53
N PRO A 699 -0.83 18.53 -4.41
CA PRO A 699 0.10 18.35 -3.30
C PRO A 699 0.19 16.88 -2.87
N GLU A 700 1.36 16.41 -2.49
CA GLU A 700 1.61 14.98 -2.16
C GLU A 700 0.61 14.40 -1.16
N LYS A 701 0.25 15.13 -0.12
CA LYS A 701 -0.76 14.72 0.87
C LYS A 701 -2.15 14.47 0.28
N MET A 702 -2.46 15.04 -0.86
CA MET A 702 -3.75 14.89 -1.55
C MET A 702 -3.66 13.99 -2.78
N ALA A 703 -2.46 13.64 -3.23
CA ALA A 703 -2.23 12.89 -4.48
C ALA A 703 -2.90 11.50 -4.49
N GLY A 704 -3.07 10.87 -3.31
CA GLY A 704 -3.77 9.60 -3.14
C GLY A 704 -5.28 9.72 -2.93
N SER A 705 -5.80 10.92 -2.60
CA SER A 705 -7.21 11.11 -2.22
C SER A 705 -7.98 12.04 -3.14
N ALA A 706 -7.33 12.93 -3.86
CA ALA A 706 -8.01 13.89 -4.73
C ALA A 706 -7.24 14.14 -6.04
N ARG A 707 -8.00 14.45 -7.09
CA ARG A 707 -7.47 14.77 -8.42
C ARG A 707 -8.30 15.90 -9.03
N MET A 708 -7.63 16.85 -9.63
CA MET A 708 -8.26 17.92 -10.42
C MET A 708 -7.76 17.85 -11.86
N SER A 709 -8.64 18.09 -12.82
CA SER A 709 -8.30 18.11 -14.25
C SER A 709 -9.04 19.20 -15.00
N LEU A 710 -8.41 19.69 -16.07
CA LEU A 710 -9.06 20.39 -17.16
C LEU A 710 -9.38 19.35 -18.23
N PHE A 711 -10.56 19.41 -18.80
CA PHE A 711 -10.95 18.44 -19.80
C PHE A 711 -11.51 19.05 -21.07
N PHE A 712 -11.44 18.26 -22.14
CA PHE A 712 -12.12 18.47 -23.41
C PHE A 712 -12.71 17.14 -23.85
N ASP A 713 -14.04 17.10 -24.01
CA ASP A 713 -14.76 15.93 -24.43
C ASP A 713 -15.30 16.09 -25.85
N LEU A 714 -15.32 14.99 -26.60
CA LEU A 714 -15.78 14.92 -27.99
C LEU A 714 -16.53 13.61 -28.21
N GLY A 715 -17.81 13.65 -28.55
CA GLY A 715 -18.55 12.42 -28.81
C GLY A 715 -19.99 12.63 -29.22
N ASN A 716 -20.62 11.57 -29.68
CA ASN A 716 -22.05 11.53 -29.95
C ASN A 716 -22.53 10.08 -30.10
N VAL A 717 -23.85 9.91 -30.15
CA VAL A 717 -24.53 8.67 -30.45
C VAL A 717 -25.22 8.78 -31.82
N PHE A 718 -25.05 7.75 -32.63
CA PHE A 718 -25.58 7.69 -33.98
C PHE A 718 -26.45 6.45 -34.18
N TYR A 719 -27.31 6.50 -35.19
CA TYR A 719 -28.12 5.37 -35.61
C TYR A 719 -27.97 5.12 -37.10
N THR A 720 -27.26 4.04 -37.43
CA THR A 720 -26.90 3.67 -38.80
C THR A 720 -27.57 2.39 -39.29
N ASP A 721 -28.56 1.91 -38.52
CA ASP A 721 -29.31 0.68 -38.79
C ASP A 721 -30.75 0.99 -39.25
N GLY A 722 -31.56 -0.03 -39.57
CA GLY A 722 -32.80 0.03 -40.31
C GLY A 722 -34.07 0.66 -39.63
N ILE A 723 -33.90 1.53 -38.61
CA ILE A 723 -35.03 2.23 -37.97
C ILE A 723 -35.08 3.67 -38.46
N GLU A 724 -36.29 4.13 -38.83
CA GLU A 724 -36.54 5.49 -39.26
C GLU A 724 -36.87 6.41 -38.08
N PHE A 725 -36.31 7.62 -38.12
CA PHE A 725 -36.58 8.68 -37.15
C PHE A 725 -37.22 9.85 -37.87
N PHE A 726 -38.05 10.58 -37.16
CA PHE A 726 -38.79 11.71 -37.67
C PHE A 726 -38.53 12.95 -36.83
N ASP A 727 -38.54 14.11 -37.48
CA ASP A 727 -38.53 15.40 -36.79
C ASP A 727 -39.95 15.73 -36.22
N LYS A 728 -40.07 16.85 -35.55
CA LYS A 728 -41.32 17.28 -34.90
C LYS A 728 -42.49 17.50 -35.88
N LEU A 729 -42.19 17.67 -37.17
CA LEU A 729 -43.15 17.84 -38.23
C LEU A 729 -43.52 16.54 -38.96
N GLY A 730 -42.84 15.46 -38.65
CA GLY A 730 -43.03 14.14 -39.22
C GLY A 730 -42.21 13.90 -40.51
N ASP A 731 -41.21 14.74 -40.81
CA ASP A 731 -40.29 14.50 -41.91
C ASP A 731 -39.15 13.57 -41.45
N PRO A 732 -38.66 12.65 -42.33
CA PRO A 732 -37.55 11.77 -41.96
C PRO A 732 -36.27 12.54 -41.62
N ILE A 733 -35.60 12.10 -40.55
CA ILE A 733 -34.32 12.65 -40.12
C ILE A 733 -33.29 11.52 -40.01
N SER A 734 -32.09 11.74 -40.56
CA SER A 734 -30.99 10.81 -40.44
C SER A 734 -30.14 11.15 -39.24
N TYR A 735 -29.75 10.10 -38.52
CA TYR A 735 -28.75 10.11 -37.45
C TYR A 735 -27.48 9.35 -37.83
N ASP A 736 -27.17 9.27 -39.14
CA ASP A 736 -25.94 8.66 -39.61
C ASP A 736 -24.70 9.34 -39.09
N TYR A 737 -23.59 8.56 -39.01
CA TYR A 737 -22.34 9.07 -38.57
C TYR A 737 -21.85 10.25 -39.41
N ASP A 738 -21.60 11.37 -38.76
CA ASP A 738 -20.97 12.56 -39.33
C ASP A 738 -20.03 13.17 -38.27
N PHE A 739 -18.77 13.35 -38.62
CA PHE A 739 -17.75 13.94 -37.71
C PHE A 739 -18.15 15.35 -37.24
N ASN A 740 -18.86 16.12 -38.06
CA ASN A 740 -19.30 17.47 -37.69
C ASN A 740 -20.44 17.47 -36.66
N ARG A 741 -21.12 16.34 -36.48
CA ARG A 741 -22.15 16.14 -35.47
C ARG A 741 -21.61 15.68 -34.10
N LEU A 742 -20.30 15.48 -34.01
CA LEU A 742 -19.70 15.20 -32.70
C LEU A 742 -19.86 16.40 -31.79
N LYS A 743 -20.50 16.19 -30.67
CA LYS A 743 -20.68 17.18 -29.60
C LYS A 743 -19.36 17.41 -28.88
N ARG A 744 -19.13 18.65 -28.47
CA ARG A 744 -17.88 19.11 -27.85
C ARG A 744 -18.19 19.85 -26.58
N SER A 745 -17.41 19.59 -25.55
CA SER A 745 -17.47 20.32 -24.31
C SER A 745 -16.09 20.48 -23.68
N ALA A 746 -15.90 21.54 -22.92
CA ALA A 746 -14.70 21.76 -22.15
C ALA A 746 -15.06 22.23 -20.73
N GLY A 747 -14.20 21.92 -19.76
CA GLY A 747 -14.48 22.26 -18.38
C GLY A 747 -13.44 21.82 -17.38
N VAL A 748 -13.85 21.79 -16.13
CA VAL A 748 -13.04 21.37 -14.99
C VAL A 748 -13.69 20.18 -14.30
N ALA A 749 -12.88 19.24 -13.84
CA ALA A 749 -13.36 18.10 -13.07
C ALA A 749 -12.53 17.92 -11.79
N VAL A 750 -13.22 17.51 -10.73
CA VAL A 750 -12.62 17.16 -9.43
C VAL A 750 -13.08 15.78 -9.05
N GLN A 751 -12.15 14.93 -8.69
CA GLN A 751 -12.38 13.58 -8.16
C GLN A 751 -11.84 13.53 -6.75
N TRP A 752 -12.62 13.02 -5.82
CA TRP A 752 -12.24 12.92 -4.42
C TRP A 752 -12.64 11.57 -3.84
N MET A 753 -11.67 10.87 -3.28
CA MET A 753 -11.91 9.63 -2.55
C MET A 753 -12.42 9.96 -1.15
N SER A 754 -13.70 9.76 -0.95
CA SER A 754 -14.34 9.95 0.36
C SER A 754 -14.56 8.60 1.05
N PRO A 755 -14.86 8.57 2.37
CA PRO A 755 -15.24 7.34 3.06
C PRO A 755 -16.47 6.63 2.45
N MET A 756 -17.29 7.34 1.67
CA MET A 756 -18.45 6.80 0.96
C MET A 756 -18.11 6.33 -0.47
N GLY A 757 -16.85 6.38 -0.87
CA GLY A 757 -16.37 6.06 -2.22
C GLY A 757 -15.94 7.28 -3.01
N LEU A 758 -15.68 7.06 -4.31
CA LEU A 758 -15.18 8.10 -5.21
C LEU A 758 -16.30 9.10 -5.55
N LEU A 759 -16.11 10.35 -5.17
CA LEU A 759 -16.95 11.47 -5.59
C LEU A 759 -16.35 12.12 -6.83
N ARG A 760 -17.19 12.37 -7.84
CA ARG A 760 -16.79 13.07 -9.07
C ARG A 760 -17.69 14.27 -9.27
N PHE A 761 -17.06 15.41 -9.50
CA PHE A 761 -17.73 16.66 -9.81
C PHE A 761 -17.17 17.20 -11.12
N SER A 762 -18.03 17.69 -11.99
CA SER A 762 -17.59 18.37 -13.20
C SER A 762 -18.45 19.59 -13.49
N TYR A 763 -17.79 20.62 -13.98
CA TYR A 763 -18.46 21.78 -14.54
C TYR A 763 -18.00 21.97 -15.98
N ALA A 764 -18.94 21.88 -16.92
CA ALA A 764 -18.68 21.84 -18.34
C ALA A 764 -19.39 22.95 -19.09
N SER A 765 -18.77 23.45 -20.15
CA SER A 765 -19.35 24.35 -21.13
C SER A 765 -19.51 23.61 -22.46
N PRO A 766 -20.74 23.22 -22.88
CA PRO A 766 -20.99 22.72 -24.23
C PRO A 766 -20.64 23.78 -25.26
N MET A 767 -20.00 23.39 -26.38
CA MET A 767 -19.47 24.31 -27.39
C MET A 767 -20.33 24.32 -28.67
N ASN A 768 -21.03 23.23 -28.97
CA ASN A 768 -21.82 23.05 -30.17
C ASN A 768 -23.16 22.31 -29.90
N ALA A 769 -23.84 22.70 -28.81
CA ALA A 769 -25.15 22.14 -28.53
C ALA A 769 -26.18 22.64 -29.56
N ASP A 770 -27.04 21.75 -30.02
CA ASP A 770 -28.17 22.12 -30.91
C ASP A 770 -29.29 22.74 -30.08
N GLU A 771 -29.77 23.88 -30.51
CA GLU A 771 -30.94 24.51 -29.91
C GLU A 771 -32.24 23.87 -30.40
N SER A 772 -33.21 23.71 -29.50
CA SER A 772 -34.52 23.24 -29.88
C SER A 772 -35.23 24.26 -30.80
N SER A 773 -35.80 23.80 -31.89
CA SER A 773 -36.56 24.59 -32.84
C SER A 773 -37.96 24.01 -33.03
N ASP A 774 -38.79 24.66 -33.83
CA ASP A 774 -40.13 24.16 -34.17
C ASP A 774 -40.05 22.84 -34.94
N ARG A 775 -38.89 22.54 -35.56
CA ARG A 775 -38.68 21.35 -36.37
C ARG A 775 -37.82 20.30 -35.69
N PHE A 776 -36.73 20.69 -35.01
CA PHE A 776 -35.74 19.76 -34.46
C PHE A 776 -35.76 19.77 -32.94
N TYR A 777 -35.44 18.63 -32.36
CA TYR A 777 -35.15 18.50 -30.93
C TYR A 777 -33.75 19.09 -30.60
N GLY A 778 -33.69 19.87 -29.53
CA GLY A 778 -32.41 20.38 -29.03
C GLY A 778 -31.71 19.41 -28.10
N ASP A 779 -30.45 19.70 -27.81
CA ASP A 779 -29.69 18.98 -26.81
C ASP A 779 -30.07 19.44 -25.40
N GLU A 780 -30.20 18.49 -24.49
CA GLU A 780 -30.40 18.78 -23.07
C GLU A 780 -29.01 19.04 -22.41
N ILE A 781 -28.88 20.23 -21.80
CA ILE A 781 -27.60 20.68 -21.22
C ILE A 781 -27.69 20.55 -19.72
N GLU A 782 -26.65 19.91 -19.14
CA GLU A 782 -26.43 19.84 -17.71
C GLU A 782 -24.98 20.22 -17.39
N ARG A 783 -24.73 21.50 -17.09
CA ARG A 783 -23.39 22.05 -16.93
C ARG A 783 -22.67 21.55 -15.70
N PHE A 784 -23.40 21.35 -14.61
CA PHE A 784 -22.84 20.78 -13.37
C PHE A 784 -23.33 19.36 -13.21
N GLN A 785 -22.37 18.44 -13.11
CA GLN A 785 -22.66 17.03 -12.97
C GLN A 785 -21.87 16.48 -11.79
N PHE A 786 -22.51 15.60 -11.04
CA PHE A 786 -21.83 14.89 -9.96
C PHE A 786 -22.22 13.41 -9.95
N SER A 787 -21.31 12.58 -9.48
CA SER A 787 -21.59 11.17 -9.22
C SER A 787 -20.94 10.73 -7.94
N VAL A 788 -21.57 9.80 -7.24
CA VAL A 788 -21.12 9.23 -5.95
C VAL A 788 -20.95 7.73 -6.12
N GLY A 789 -19.86 7.19 -5.58
CA GLY A 789 -19.55 5.77 -5.67
C GLY A 789 -18.81 5.41 -6.96
N SER A 790 -18.52 4.11 -7.14
CA SER A 790 -18.00 3.60 -8.39
C SER A 790 -19.09 3.69 -9.44
N ALA A 791 -19.15 4.80 -10.17
CA ALA A 791 -19.89 4.80 -11.43
C ALA A 791 -19.11 3.89 -12.38
N PHE A 792 -19.65 2.82 -12.67
CA PHE A 792 -19.56 1.60 -13.46
C PHE A 792 -18.73 1.57 -14.70
#